data_a57b51c668768c9d711537f3711d7bda
#
_entry.id   a57b51c668768c9d711537f3711d7bda
#
_cell.length_a   1.000
_cell.length_b   1.000
_cell.length_c   1.000
_cell.angle_alpha   90.00
_cell.angle_beta   90.00
_cell.angle_gamma   90.00
#
_symmetry.space_group_name_H-M   'P 1'
#
loop_
_entity.id
_entity.type
_entity.pdbx_description
1 polymer ?
#
loop_
_entity_poly.entity_id
_entity_poly.type
_entity_poly.pdbx_seq_one_letter_code
_entity_poly.pdbx_strand_id
1 'polypeptide(L)'
;MQGDFCVGDWFVQPNINCVEKKDGTSFHLEPKVMQVLVLLATHPGEVLSKDRLLNAVWSGVFVGEDVLTRSISEIRRVFEDDARSPHVIQTIPKTGYRLIAAVSFESINGRSMPEPIANGTGPASAVSTVAPVVTVVPAAAPPLTAPMESPVRKPGYLTPVIVAIAVLAITAAVVAWWHFRSHPGTDGANRAYTIVPFTSYPGSEGQAAFSPDGNQIAFVWNGPRADNKDIYVKILGTSTPLRLTTDPSEDVGPAWSPDGRFIAFTRLAPTGNGIYIVPAIGGPERRLYTMVDSTSWEYSGLTWSSDGKTLIFPDRLSHDSPSALFALSLDTLSRTRLTSPPVSWDGDWTPVTSPDGTKIAFIRSPEGSVRDVYVMDSNGSPPRRLTQDARLVVGVTWTADSQNVVFSSNREGEFALWKVPAAGGAIERVAPGAENSYSPAISHKGNLLAYSHGTGKWDIVRVDLRSSARQVLTDQLLSSNEQDSAPQYSPDGRHIAFQSWRSGAQEIWVCSADGSGPAQLTSFGGALTGSPHWSPDSRQIAFDSRPDGRAHIFVTSPDGGLPRPITNSNFNDIVPSWSPDGKTLYFGSNRSGAYQIWRIASSGGTPQQLTTQGGMIALASPDGQWVYYSKSQASGLWRVPAAGGAEQQVLTSPRDGFQGYWALTKEGIYYLDSNGTQPSIDFASYAQPDRQVRVHVLDHEPTLLSGLSVSPDGRWLIYADMAEAGSNITLVENFR
;
A
#
# COMPACT_ATOMS: atom_id res chain seq x y z
N MET A 1 21.92 6.15 9.28
CA MET A 1 23.27 5.55 9.14
C MET A 1 23.06 4.06 8.99
N GLN A 2 23.26 3.53 7.80
CA GLN A 2 23.01 2.12 7.47
C GLN A 2 24.24 1.56 6.76
N GLY A 3 25.37 1.51 7.47
CA GLY A 3 26.56 0.82 7.00
C GLY A 3 26.94 -0.27 7.96
N ASP A 4 27.66 -1.28 7.47
CA ASP A 4 28.23 -2.34 8.29
C ASP A 4 29.25 -1.75 9.27
N PHE A 5 29.40 -2.36 10.45
CA PHE A 5 30.32 -1.90 11.49
C PHE A 5 30.81 -3.06 12.35
N CYS A 6 31.87 -2.84 13.11
CA CYS A 6 32.35 -3.81 14.08
C CYS A 6 32.07 -3.37 15.51
N VAL A 7 31.73 -4.35 16.37
CA VAL A 7 31.62 -4.20 17.81
C VAL A 7 32.65 -5.17 18.47
N GLY A 8 33.76 -4.62 18.88
CA GLY A 8 34.90 -5.46 19.29
C GLY A 8 35.38 -6.36 18.16
N ASP A 9 35.34 -7.68 18.39
CA ASP A 9 35.72 -8.69 17.40
C ASP A 9 34.58 -9.22 16.53
N TRP A 10 33.40 -8.59 16.61
CA TRP A 10 32.19 -8.98 15.88
C TRP A 10 31.88 -8.02 14.74
N PHE A 11 31.62 -8.57 13.57
CA PHE A 11 31.16 -7.82 12.39
C PHE A 11 29.63 -7.80 12.35
N VAL A 12 29.05 -6.62 12.29
CA VAL A 12 27.59 -6.40 12.32
C VAL A 12 27.13 -5.87 10.99
N GLN A 13 26.16 -6.55 10.39
CA GLN A 13 25.53 -6.23 9.10
C GLN A 13 24.04 -5.92 9.32
N PRO A 14 23.67 -4.67 9.62
CA PRO A 14 22.31 -4.30 9.97
C PRO A 14 21.28 -4.61 8.88
N ASN A 15 21.66 -4.45 7.62
CA ASN A 15 20.75 -4.61 6.47
C ASN A 15 20.24 -6.05 6.30
N ILE A 16 20.99 -7.04 6.78
CA ILE A 16 20.60 -8.46 6.74
C ILE A 16 20.40 -9.04 8.14
N ASN A 17 20.36 -8.19 9.17
CA ASN A 17 20.21 -8.57 10.58
C ASN A 17 21.21 -9.65 11.06
N CYS A 18 22.42 -9.62 10.53
CA CYS A 18 23.46 -10.61 10.79
C CYS A 18 24.58 -10.05 11.66
N VAL A 19 25.10 -10.87 12.55
CA VAL A 19 26.30 -10.61 13.37
C VAL A 19 27.25 -11.79 13.16
N GLU A 20 28.46 -11.52 12.72
CA GLU A 20 29.46 -12.52 12.39
C GLU A 20 30.69 -12.38 13.30
N LYS A 21 31.16 -13.51 13.83
CA LYS A 21 32.40 -13.59 14.63
C LYS A 21 33.59 -13.77 13.70
N LYS A 22 34.78 -13.39 14.14
CA LYS A 22 36.05 -13.54 13.37
C LYS A 22 36.33 -14.97 12.87
N ASP A 23 35.75 -15.99 13.51
CA ASP A 23 35.90 -17.40 13.13
C ASP A 23 34.93 -17.82 12.00
N GLY A 24 34.08 -16.90 11.48
CA GLY A 24 33.11 -17.16 10.44
C GLY A 24 31.77 -17.64 10.97
N THR A 25 31.58 -17.74 12.28
CA THR A 25 30.27 -18.10 12.86
C THR A 25 29.34 -16.91 12.80
N SER A 26 28.18 -17.07 12.15
CA SER A 26 27.19 -16.02 11.98
C SER A 26 25.92 -16.29 12.79
N PHE A 27 25.30 -15.24 13.29
CA PHE A 27 24.05 -15.26 14.05
C PHE A 27 23.07 -14.26 13.46
N HIS A 28 21.80 -14.64 13.36
CA HIS A 28 20.72 -13.74 12.96
C HIS A 28 20.03 -13.19 14.21
N LEU A 29 19.86 -11.86 14.25
CA LEU A 29 19.09 -11.16 15.27
C LEU A 29 17.71 -10.80 14.72
N GLU A 30 16.69 -10.78 15.57
CA GLU A 30 15.40 -10.21 15.18
C GLU A 30 15.57 -8.73 14.77
N PRO A 31 14.81 -8.21 13.78
CA PRO A 31 14.99 -6.83 13.29
C PRO A 31 14.95 -5.76 14.38
N LYS A 32 14.09 -5.91 15.39
CA LYS A 32 14.00 -4.97 16.52
C LYS A 32 15.20 -5.07 17.46
N VAL A 33 15.73 -6.27 17.64
CA VAL A 33 16.96 -6.52 18.43
C VAL A 33 18.16 -5.89 17.72
N MET A 34 18.25 -6.02 16.40
CA MET A 34 19.29 -5.36 15.60
C MET A 34 19.17 -3.83 15.68
N GLN A 35 17.95 -3.27 15.64
CA GLN A 35 17.75 -1.82 15.81
C GLN A 35 18.23 -1.31 17.18
N VAL A 36 18.02 -2.08 18.27
CA VAL A 36 18.58 -1.76 19.60
C VAL A 36 20.11 -1.75 19.56
N LEU A 37 20.72 -2.75 18.92
CA LEU A 37 22.19 -2.83 18.77
C LEU A 37 22.75 -1.66 17.98
N VAL A 38 22.15 -1.33 16.85
CA VAL A 38 22.54 -0.18 16.00
C VAL A 38 22.42 1.14 16.77
N LEU A 39 21.33 1.33 17.52
CA LEU A 39 21.13 2.55 18.31
C LEU A 39 22.18 2.67 19.43
N LEU A 40 22.53 1.59 20.10
CA LEU A 40 23.61 1.58 21.08
C LEU A 40 24.98 1.83 20.43
N ALA A 41 25.23 1.27 19.23
CA ALA A 41 26.47 1.43 18.48
C ALA A 41 26.65 2.83 17.90
N THR A 42 25.57 3.55 17.61
CA THR A 42 25.63 4.95 17.18
C THR A 42 25.88 5.93 18.31
N HIS A 43 25.81 5.46 19.58
CA HIS A 43 26.07 6.24 20.79
C HIS A 43 27.05 5.51 21.71
N PRO A 44 28.27 5.18 21.24
CA PRO A 44 29.22 4.37 22.00
C PRO A 44 29.64 5.09 23.29
N GLY A 45 29.57 4.39 24.42
CA GLY A 45 29.92 4.93 25.73
C GLY A 45 28.86 5.82 26.39
N GLU A 46 27.81 6.24 25.66
CA GLU A 46 26.68 7.00 26.22
C GLU A 46 25.68 6.08 26.92
N VAL A 47 25.10 6.54 28.02
CA VAL A 47 24.00 5.83 28.69
C VAL A 47 22.68 6.21 28.02
N LEU A 48 22.09 5.28 27.31
CA LEU A 48 20.74 5.46 26.73
C LEU A 48 19.69 5.01 27.74
N SER A 49 18.73 5.90 28.05
CA SER A 49 17.62 5.56 28.94
C SER A 49 16.72 4.50 28.31
N LYS A 50 16.04 3.73 29.16
CA LYS A 50 15.06 2.73 28.69
C LYS A 50 13.99 3.36 27.81
N ASP A 51 13.44 4.50 28.23
CA ASP A 51 12.43 5.24 27.46
C ASP A 51 12.97 5.71 26.11
N ARG A 52 14.21 6.18 26.03
CA ARG A 52 14.85 6.59 24.79
C ARG A 52 15.00 5.41 23.82
N LEU A 53 15.43 4.26 24.33
CA LEU A 53 15.56 3.02 23.53
C LEU A 53 14.18 2.50 23.07
N LEU A 54 13.19 2.47 23.95
CA LEU A 54 11.85 2.04 23.63
C LEU A 54 11.20 2.97 22.59
N ASN A 55 11.26 4.28 22.80
CA ASN A 55 10.65 5.26 21.87
C ASN A 55 11.34 5.29 20.50
N ALA A 56 12.65 5.05 20.44
CA ALA A 56 13.38 5.07 19.16
C ALA A 56 13.20 3.78 18.35
N VAL A 57 13.12 2.61 19.02
CA VAL A 57 13.06 1.31 18.33
C VAL A 57 11.62 0.83 18.14
N TRP A 58 10.72 1.14 19.07
CA TRP A 58 9.30 0.80 19.01
C TRP A 58 8.44 2.06 18.94
N SER A 59 8.85 3.06 18.13
CA SER A 59 8.09 4.30 17.93
C SER A 59 6.65 3.98 17.51
N GLY A 60 5.69 4.55 18.24
CA GLY A 60 4.26 4.34 17.97
C GLY A 60 3.66 3.03 18.50
N VAL A 61 4.45 2.16 19.14
CA VAL A 61 3.98 0.92 19.77
C VAL A 61 4.23 0.98 21.27
N PHE A 62 3.20 0.81 22.08
CA PHE A 62 3.37 0.74 23.54
C PHE A 62 3.87 -0.66 23.92
N VAL A 63 5.16 -0.77 24.21
CA VAL A 63 5.79 -2.01 24.69
C VAL A 63 6.30 -1.83 26.12
N GLY A 64 6.16 -2.86 26.93
CA GLY A 64 6.71 -2.87 28.30
C GLY A 64 8.24 -2.95 28.30
N GLU A 65 8.88 -2.59 29.43
CA GLU A 65 10.34 -2.71 29.64
C GLU A 65 10.87 -4.15 29.43
N ASP A 66 9.99 -5.15 29.53
CA ASP A 66 10.33 -6.56 29.36
C ASP A 66 10.81 -6.88 27.94
N VAL A 67 10.24 -6.21 26.92
CA VAL A 67 10.64 -6.39 25.52
C VAL A 67 12.07 -5.88 25.29
N LEU A 68 12.43 -4.72 25.86
CA LEU A 68 13.78 -4.19 25.80
C LEU A 68 14.76 -5.09 26.57
N THR A 69 14.34 -5.56 27.76
CA THR A 69 15.18 -6.47 28.57
C THR A 69 15.46 -7.77 27.85
N ARG A 70 14.45 -8.33 27.14
CA ARG A 70 14.60 -9.52 26.30
C ARG A 70 15.56 -9.25 25.12
N SER A 71 15.43 -8.12 24.44
CA SER A 71 16.29 -7.72 23.34
C SER A 71 17.76 -7.58 23.77
N ILE A 72 18.03 -6.95 24.94
CA ILE A 72 19.37 -6.85 25.51
C ILE A 72 19.92 -8.23 25.88
N SER A 73 19.07 -9.11 26.40
CA SER A 73 19.49 -10.48 26.75
C SER A 73 19.87 -11.29 25.52
N GLU A 74 19.16 -11.09 24.41
CA GLU A 74 19.45 -11.75 23.14
C GLU A 74 20.77 -11.24 22.53
N ILE A 75 20.98 -9.92 22.50
CA ILE A 75 22.27 -9.35 22.08
C ILE A 75 23.41 -9.92 22.91
N ARG A 76 23.28 -9.96 24.23
CA ARG A 76 24.31 -10.53 25.12
C ARG A 76 24.58 -11.99 24.80
N ARG A 77 23.54 -12.78 24.57
CA ARG A 77 23.71 -14.19 24.20
C ARG A 77 24.53 -14.36 22.92
N VAL A 78 24.28 -13.54 21.90
CA VAL A 78 25.03 -13.58 20.64
C VAL A 78 26.45 -13.12 20.81
N PHE A 79 26.70 -12.05 21.58
CA PHE A 79 28.02 -11.50 21.81
C PHE A 79 28.78 -12.21 22.95
N GLU A 80 28.23 -13.30 23.50
CA GLU A 80 28.82 -14.05 24.65
C GLU A 80 29.07 -13.14 25.85
N ASP A 81 28.23 -12.12 26.10
CA ASP A 81 28.41 -11.08 27.13
C ASP A 81 27.65 -11.44 28.42
N ASP A 82 28.33 -11.36 29.56
CA ASP A 82 27.75 -11.65 30.88
C ASP A 82 27.26 -10.35 31.57
N ALA A 83 26.02 -10.31 31.99
CA ALA A 83 25.43 -9.17 32.69
C ALA A 83 26.14 -8.81 34.00
N ARG A 84 26.83 -9.76 34.66
CA ARG A 84 27.59 -9.57 35.92
C ARG A 84 29.00 -9.08 35.67
N SER A 85 29.60 -9.40 34.51
CA SER A 85 30.91 -8.96 34.08
C SER A 85 30.88 -8.52 32.63
N PRO A 86 30.14 -7.42 32.32
CA PRO A 86 29.87 -7.03 30.95
C PRO A 86 31.10 -6.52 30.23
N HIS A 87 31.30 -6.97 29.00
CA HIS A 87 32.34 -6.50 28.09
C HIS A 87 31.77 -5.88 26.80
N VAL A 88 30.46 -6.05 26.52
CA VAL A 88 29.78 -5.44 25.40
C VAL A 88 28.72 -4.44 25.84
N ILE A 89 27.73 -4.85 26.64
CA ILE A 89 26.65 -3.99 27.10
C ILE A 89 26.58 -3.93 28.61
N GLN A 90 26.78 -2.74 29.16
CA GLN A 90 26.63 -2.48 30.59
C GLN A 90 25.21 -2.04 30.93
N THR A 91 24.59 -2.67 31.93
CA THR A 91 23.34 -2.20 32.52
C THR A 91 23.62 -1.12 33.57
N ILE A 92 22.96 0.02 33.46
CA ILE A 92 22.97 1.08 34.49
C ILE A 92 21.64 0.99 35.22
N PRO A 93 21.66 0.53 36.50
CA PRO A 93 20.43 0.28 37.25
C PRO A 93 19.49 1.50 37.30
N LYS A 94 18.20 1.26 37.07
CA LYS A 94 17.13 2.28 37.04
C LYS A 94 17.25 3.32 35.92
N THR A 95 18.32 3.33 35.13
CA THR A 95 18.55 4.33 34.06
C THR A 95 18.44 3.76 32.67
N GLY A 96 19.21 2.73 32.31
CA GLY A 96 19.23 2.19 30.96
C GLY A 96 20.43 1.32 30.65
N TYR A 97 20.94 1.41 29.43
CA TYR A 97 22.01 0.58 28.90
C TYR A 97 23.07 1.43 28.21
N ARG A 98 24.30 0.93 28.20
CA ARG A 98 25.44 1.55 27.53
C ARG A 98 26.29 0.51 26.80
N LEU A 99 26.62 0.78 25.53
CA LEU A 99 27.61 -0.04 24.83
C LEU A 99 29.03 0.36 25.28
N ILE A 100 29.77 -0.60 25.80
CA ILE A 100 31.13 -0.38 26.30
C ILE A 100 32.21 -0.98 25.40
N ALA A 101 31.85 -1.90 24.50
CA ALA A 101 32.74 -2.41 23.46
C ALA A 101 33.09 -1.32 22.45
N ALA A 102 34.31 -1.39 21.91
CA ALA A 102 34.78 -0.48 20.89
C ALA A 102 33.94 -0.68 19.60
N VAL A 103 33.52 0.43 19.00
CA VAL A 103 32.77 0.43 17.72
C VAL A 103 33.66 1.04 16.65
N SER A 104 33.81 0.38 15.51
CA SER A 104 34.51 0.90 14.35
C SER A 104 33.62 0.83 13.08
N PHE A 105 33.53 1.93 12.36
CA PHE A 105 32.83 2.05 11.10
C PHE A 105 33.87 2.13 9.98
N GLU A 106 34.22 1.00 9.36
CA GLU A 106 35.14 0.96 8.24
C GLU A 106 34.39 0.78 6.92
N SER A 107 34.73 1.62 5.94
CA SER A 107 34.32 1.41 4.56
C SER A 107 35.19 0.30 3.95
N ILE A 108 34.58 -0.82 3.58
CA ILE A 108 35.24 -1.97 3.00
C ILE A 108 35.68 -1.68 1.58
N ASN A 109 37.00 -1.34 1.43
CA ASN A 109 37.75 -1.61 0.21
C ASN A 109 39.09 -2.20 0.62
N GLY A 110 39.26 -3.53 0.39
CA GLY A 110 40.59 -4.19 0.43
C GLY A 110 40.92 -4.92 1.73
N ARG A 111 40.84 -6.25 1.69
CA ARG A 111 41.48 -7.16 2.66
C ARG A 111 42.98 -6.85 2.82
N SER A 112 43.38 -6.47 4.00
CA SER A 112 44.65 -6.92 4.60
C SER A 112 44.71 -6.39 6.05
N MET A 113 45.00 -7.30 6.99
CA MET A 113 45.26 -7.00 8.41
C MET A 113 46.59 -6.29 8.56
N PRO A 114 46.75 -5.41 9.58
CA PRO A 114 48.00 -5.33 10.31
C PRO A 114 47.85 -5.53 11.82
N GLU A 115 48.93 -6.10 12.36
CA GLU A 115 49.18 -6.38 13.78
C GLU A 115 49.25 -5.13 14.69
N PRO A 116 49.17 -5.31 16.02
CA PRO A 116 49.05 -4.19 16.96
C PRO A 116 50.43 -3.66 17.37
N ILE A 117 50.59 -2.34 17.46
CA ILE A 117 51.74 -1.69 18.11
C ILE A 117 51.28 -0.85 19.30
N ALA A 118 52.01 -1.06 20.39
CA ALA A 118 51.81 -0.47 21.70
C ALA A 118 52.37 0.93 21.88
N ASN A 119 51.74 1.69 22.77
CA ASN A 119 52.23 2.75 23.66
C ASN A 119 53.31 3.77 23.22
N GLY A 120 52.96 5.05 23.34
CA GLY A 120 53.93 6.14 23.37
C GLY A 120 53.30 7.48 23.77
N THR A 121 53.56 7.85 24.98
CA THR A 121 53.36 9.12 25.70
C THR A 121 53.56 10.44 24.90
N GLY A 122 52.66 11.41 25.09
CA GLY A 122 52.61 12.85 25.07
C GLY A 122 53.79 13.73 24.59
N PRO A 123 53.78 15.09 24.69
CA PRO A 123 52.73 16.02 25.14
C PRO A 123 52.50 17.23 24.22
N ALA A 124 51.44 18.01 24.54
CA ALA A 124 51.12 19.46 24.38
C ALA A 124 51.88 20.42 23.44
N SER A 125 51.12 21.21 22.72
CA SER A 125 51.19 22.70 22.52
C SER A 125 50.10 23.11 21.56
N ALA A 126 49.12 23.89 21.89
CA ALA A 126 48.86 25.28 22.18
C ALA A 126 48.93 26.20 20.95
N VAL A 127 48.00 27.19 20.96
CA VAL A 127 47.95 28.45 20.21
C VAL A 127 47.07 28.38 18.95
N SER A 128 46.12 29.25 18.69
CA SER A 128 45.54 30.46 19.31
C SER A 128 44.45 30.97 18.37
N THR A 129 43.35 31.39 18.97
CA THR A 129 42.49 32.55 18.71
C THR A 129 42.31 33.11 17.31
N VAL A 130 41.06 33.48 16.96
CA VAL A 130 40.55 34.87 16.95
C VAL A 130 39.04 34.89 16.75
N ALA A 131 38.30 35.54 17.67
CA ALA A 131 36.95 36.00 17.49
C ALA A 131 36.96 37.54 17.22
N PRO A 132 36.01 38.10 16.50
CA PRO A 132 35.80 39.54 16.52
C PRO A 132 34.68 39.95 17.47
N VAL A 133 35.02 40.96 18.25
CA VAL A 133 34.25 41.71 19.22
C VAL A 133 33.32 42.70 18.49
N VAL A 134 32.07 42.81 18.94
CA VAL A 134 31.19 43.94 18.62
C VAL A 134 31.01 44.80 19.88
N THR A 135 31.31 46.05 19.73
CA THR A 135 31.37 47.12 20.72
C THR A 135 29.98 47.68 21.03
N VAL A 136 29.66 47.80 22.30
CA VAL A 136 28.50 48.53 22.83
C VAL A 136 29.01 49.89 23.38
N VAL A 137 28.38 51.00 23.03
CA VAL A 137 28.63 52.30 23.60
C VAL A 137 27.42 52.74 24.46
N PRO A 138 27.64 53.30 25.65
CA PRO A 138 26.57 53.63 26.60
C PRO A 138 26.05 55.04 26.49
N ALA A 139 24.78 55.23 26.82
CA ALA A 139 24.12 56.52 26.92
C ALA A 139 24.13 57.09 28.35
N ALA A 140 24.31 58.35 28.45
CA ALA A 140 24.44 59.17 29.66
C ALA A 140 23.09 59.58 30.28
N ALA A 141 23.09 59.73 31.63
CA ALA A 141 22.09 60.42 32.45
C ALA A 141 22.78 61.58 33.15
N PRO A 142 22.15 62.38 34.02
CA PRO A 142 21.00 63.27 33.97
C PRO A 142 21.39 64.80 34.27
N PRO A 143 20.48 65.75 34.65
CA PRO A 143 20.39 66.12 36.04
C PRO A 143 19.02 66.64 36.59
N LEU A 144 18.98 66.67 37.87
CA LEU A 144 18.01 67.05 38.88
C LEU A 144 17.50 68.53 38.77
N THR A 145 16.23 68.74 39.22
CA THR A 145 15.93 69.64 40.37
C THR A 145 14.42 69.60 40.71
N ALA A 146 14.14 69.58 42.01
CA ALA A 146 12.84 69.75 42.62
C ALA A 146 12.52 71.23 42.85
N PRO A 147 11.27 71.64 43.23
CA PRO A 147 10.89 71.57 44.64
C PRO A 147 9.39 71.21 44.91
N MET A 148 9.17 70.89 46.18
CA MET A 148 7.93 70.52 46.90
C MET A 148 6.84 71.59 46.86
N GLU A 149 5.59 71.14 46.77
CA GLU A 149 4.45 71.71 47.49
C GLU A 149 3.39 70.67 47.77
N SER A 150 2.95 70.57 49.00
CA SER A 150 1.85 69.74 49.50
C SER A 150 0.73 70.64 49.99
N PRO A 151 -0.41 70.16 50.46
CA PRO A 151 -1.37 69.21 49.92
C PRO A 151 -2.78 69.80 49.82
N VAL A 152 -3.60 69.26 48.93
CA VAL A 152 -5.07 69.44 49.04
C VAL A 152 -5.76 68.08 48.93
N ARG A 153 -6.43 67.69 50.03
CA ARG A 153 -7.35 66.55 50.07
C ARG A 153 -8.60 66.84 49.22
N LYS A 154 -8.94 65.92 48.32
CA LYS A 154 -10.30 65.76 47.80
C LYS A 154 -10.71 64.29 47.88
N PRO A 155 -12.03 63.99 48.06
CA PRO A 155 -12.49 62.70 48.49
C PRO A 155 -12.82 61.70 47.38
N GLY A 156 -12.49 60.46 47.61
CA GLY A 156 -13.32 59.28 47.26
C GLY A 156 -13.57 58.95 45.78
N TYR A 157 -12.57 58.32 45.12
CA TYR A 157 -12.83 57.57 43.85
C TYR A 157 -12.55 56.03 44.00
N LEU A 158 -12.88 55.47 45.16
CA LEU A 158 -12.77 54.02 45.39
C LEU A 158 -13.95 53.22 44.81
N THR A 159 -15.12 53.83 44.71
CA THR A 159 -16.35 53.17 44.22
C THR A 159 -16.35 52.81 42.71
N PRO A 160 -15.89 53.67 41.75
CA PRO A 160 -15.90 53.30 40.34
C PRO A 160 -14.83 52.26 39.98
N VAL A 161 -13.72 52.22 40.72
CA VAL A 161 -12.65 51.24 40.47
C VAL A 161 -13.07 49.84 40.93
N ILE A 162 -13.75 49.71 42.05
CA ILE A 162 -14.28 48.43 42.54
C ILE A 162 -15.38 47.93 41.62
N VAL A 163 -16.25 48.79 41.11
CA VAL A 163 -17.30 48.44 40.15
C VAL A 163 -16.66 48.02 38.80
N ALA A 164 -15.63 48.70 38.33
CA ALA A 164 -14.90 48.35 37.09
C ALA A 164 -14.20 46.98 37.24
N ILE A 165 -13.57 46.69 38.36
CA ILE A 165 -12.93 45.41 38.64
C ILE A 165 -14.01 44.27 38.77
N ALA A 166 -15.15 44.55 39.39
CA ALA A 166 -16.22 43.59 39.46
C ALA A 166 -16.85 43.28 38.09
N VAL A 167 -17.04 44.28 37.22
CA VAL A 167 -17.52 44.09 35.85
C VAL A 167 -16.50 43.32 35.00
N LEU A 168 -15.20 43.63 35.14
CA LEU A 168 -14.12 42.89 34.47
C LEU A 168 -14.06 41.42 34.97
N ALA A 169 -14.22 41.16 36.24
CA ALA A 169 -14.28 39.81 36.81
C ALA A 169 -15.52 39.04 36.33
N ILE A 170 -16.68 39.68 36.24
CA ILE A 170 -17.91 39.06 35.73
C ILE A 170 -17.80 38.80 34.22
N THR A 171 -17.26 39.75 33.45
CA THR A 171 -17.02 39.51 32.00
C THR A 171 -15.97 38.41 31.77
N ALA A 172 -14.90 38.37 32.53
CA ALA A 172 -13.91 37.28 32.46
C ALA A 172 -14.54 35.92 32.87
N ALA A 173 -15.39 35.90 33.89
CA ALA A 173 -16.12 34.69 34.29
C ALA A 173 -17.15 34.26 33.24
N VAL A 174 -17.85 35.18 32.60
CA VAL A 174 -18.78 34.90 31.50
C VAL A 174 -18.05 34.42 30.27
N VAL A 175 -16.92 35.04 29.92
CA VAL A 175 -16.06 34.60 28.79
C VAL A 175 -15.45 33.22 29.08
N ALA A 176 -14.96 33.00 30.31
CA ALA A 176 -14.46 31.67 30.73
C ALA A 176 -15.61 30.63 30.72
N TRP A 177 -16.79 30.97 31.25
CA TRP A 177 -17.93 30.08 31.22
C TRP A 177 -18.42 29.79 29.80
N TRP A 178 -18.43 30.80 28.93
CA TRP A 178 -18.74 30.64 27.49
C TRP A 178 -17.66 29.82 26.75
N HIS A 179 -16.39 30.04 27.08
CA HIS A 179 -15.27 29.26 26.55
C HIS A 179 -15.29 27.80 27.00
N PHE A 180 -15.62 27.54 28.30
CA PHE A 180 -15.81 26.19 28.82
C PHE A 180 -17.08 25.51 28.28
N ARG A 181 -18.11 26.27 27.93
CA ARG A 181 -19.37 25.74 27.40
C ARG A 181 -19.34 25.58 25.87
N SER A 182 -18.55 26.37 25.16
CA SER A 182 -18.34 26.27 23.70
C SER A 182 -17.26 25.28 23.33
N HIS A 183 -16.46 24.85 24.30
CA HIS A 183 -15.57 23.70 24.20
C HIS A 183 -16.06 22.69 25.21
N PRO A 184 -17.01 21.81 24.88
CA PRO A 184 -17.23 20.64 25.68
C PRO A 184 -15.88 19.98 25.79
N GLY A 185 -15.38 19.90 27.03
CA GLY A 185 -14.06 19.34 27.30
C GLY A 185 -13.92 18.06 26.55
N THR A 186 -12.85 17.94 25.80
CA THR A 186 -12.31 16.66 25.28
C THR A 186 -11.86 15.81 26.45
N ASP A 187 -12.79 15.53 27.37
CA ASP A 187 -12.75 14.41 28.30
C ASP A 187 -13.32 13.15 27.63
N GLY A 188 -13.11 13.00 26.32
CA GLY A 188 -12.86 11.71 25.75
C GLY A 188 -11.49 11.31 26.29
N ALA A 189 -11.44 10.65 27.46
CA ALA A 189 -10.26 9.95 27.90
C ALA A 189 -9.68 9.25 26.68
N ASN A 190 -8.46 9.61 26.32
CA ASN A 190 -7.62 8.98 25.32
C ASN A 190 -7.41 7.53 25.80
N ARG A 191 -8.44 6.68 25.69
CA ARG A 191 -8.32 5.24 25.86
C ARG A 191 -7.60 4.81 24.62
N ALA A 192 -6.30 4.59 24.77
CA ALA A 192 -5.44 4.08 23.74
C ALA A 192 -6.11 2.83 23.13
N TYR A 193 -6.29 2.83 21.80
CA TYR A 193 -6.66 1.62 21.07
C TYR A 193 -5.61 0.55 21.37
N THR A 194 -6.05 -0.68 21.52
CA THR A 194 -5.13 -1.82 21.59
C THR A 194 -5.23 -2.56 20.27
N ILE A 195 -4.13 -2.65 19.54
CA ILE A 195 -4.06 -3.39 18.29
C ILE A 195 -3.49 -4.78 18.59
N VAL A 196 -4.26 -5.83 18.31
CA VAL A 196 -3.89 -7.22 18.58
C VAL A 196 -4.09 -8.10 17.35
N PRO A 197 -3.19 -9.04 17.04
CA PRO A 197 -3.41 -9.98 15.97
C PRO A 197 -4.55 -10.93 16.35
N PHE A 198 -5.52 -11.11 15.45
CA PHE A 198 -6.60 -12.08 15.61
C PHE A 198 -6.24 -13.42 14.96
N THR A 199 -5.59 -13.36 13.79
CA THR A 199 -5.07 -14.53 13.09
C THR A 199 -3.58 -14.39 12.84
N SER A 200 -2.90 -15.52 12.64
CA SER A 200 -1.48 -15.61 12.28
C SER A 200 -1.22 -16.96 11.59
N TYR A 201 -2.14 -17.39 10.75
CA TYR A 201 -2.00 -18.68 10.05
C TYR A 201 -1.11 -18.48 8.81
N PRO A 202 -0.50 -19.55 8.28
CA PRO A 202 0.18 -19.49 6.99
C PRO A 202 -0.78 -19.11 5.87
N GLY A 203 -0.33 -18.31 4.92
CA GLY A 203 -1.10 -17.90 3.76
C GLY A 203 -1.80 -16.56 3.94
N SER A 204 -2.98 -16.39 3.35
CA SER A 204 -3.69 -15.12 3.30
C SER A 204 -5.06 -15.22 3.95
N GLU A 205 -5.29 -14.41 4.99
CA GLU A 205 -6.57 -14.25 5.67
C GLU A 205 -7.12 -12.85 5.46
N GLY A 206 -8.43 -12.74 5.25
CA GLY A 206 -9.01 -11.42 5.02
C GLY A 206 -10.53 -11.39 5.01
N GLN A 207 -11.09 -10.24 4.63
CA GLN A 207 -12.52 -10.02 4.50
C GLN A 207 -13.31 -10.44 5.74
N ALA A 208 -12.90 -9.95 6.91
CA ALA A 208 -13.53 -10.26 8.18
C ALA A 208 -14.99 -9.76 8.25
N ALA A 209 -15.87 -10.54 8.89
CA ALA A 209 -17.25 -10.17 9.20
C ALA A 209 -17.63 -10.64 10.60
N PHE A 210 -18.04 -9.74 11.47
CA PHE A 210 -18.51 -10.08 12.81
C PHE A 210 -19.88 -10.73 12.79
N SER A 211 -20.09 -11.73 13.67
CA SER A 211 -21.43 -12.23 13.98
C SER A 211 -22.28 -11.13 14.64
N PRO A 212 -23.62 -11.20 14.54
CA PRO A 212 -24.51 -10.18 15.13
C PRO A 212 -24.37 -10.03 16.64
N ASP A 213 -23.95 -11.08 17.35
CA ASP A 213 -23.66 -11.06 18.78
C ASP A 213 -22.25 -10.54 19.11
N GLY A 214 -21.39 -10.37 18.09
CA GLY A 214 -20.03 -9.87 18.20
C GLY A 214 -19.01 -10.86 18.76
N ASN A 215 -19.38 -12.14 18.95
CA ASN A 215 -18.53 -13.14 19.58
C ASN A 215 -17.72 -13.99 18.59
N GLN A 216 -18.04 -13.90 17.30
CA GLN A 216 -17.41 -14.70 16.24
C GLN A 216 -17.05 -13.78 15.06
N ILE A 217 -16.04 -14.22 14.31
CA ILE A 217 -15.64 -13.61 13.03
C ILE A 217 -15.64 -14.68 11.95
N ALA A 218 -16.40 -14.44 10.89
CA ALA A 218 -16.26 -15.15 9.63
C ALA A 218 -15.18 -14.45 8.78
N PHE A 219 -14.37 -15.20 8.08
CA PHE A 219 -13.29 -14.66 7.26
C PHE A 219 -12.91 -15.61 6.12
N VAL A 220 -12.23 -15.08 5.13
CA VAL A 220 -11.64 -15.84 4.04
C VAL A 220 -10.23 -16.26 4.42
N TRP A 221 -9.86 -17.52 4.17
CA TRP A 221 -8.50 -18.00 4.31
C TRP A 221 -8.19 -19.01 3.19
N ASN A 222 -7.02 -18.89 2.58
CA ASN A 222 -6.59 -19.83 1.52
C ASN A 222 -6.01 -21.14 2.08
N GLY A 223 -6.15 -21.38 3.39
CA GLY A 223 -5.76 -22.61 4.05
C GLY A 223 -4.25 -22.77 4.26
N PRO A 224 -3.84 -23.80 5.03
CA PRO A 224 -2.43 -23.99 5.42
C PRO A 224 -1.49 -24.35 4.26
N ARG A 225 -2.04 -24.64 3.08
CA ARG A 225 -1.27 -24.93 1.86
C ARG A 225 -1.37 -23.83 0.83
N ALA A 226 -2.09 -22.74 1.13
CA ALA A 226 -2.38 -21.64 0.23
C ALA A 226 -2.98 -22.08 -1.13
N ASP A 227 -3.84 -23.13 -1.10
CA ASP A 227 -4.35 -23.83 -2.28
C ASP A 227 -5.78 -23.45 -2.67
N ASN A 228 -6.60 -22.95 -1.76
CA ASN A 228 -7.97 -22.51 -2.04
C ASN A 228 -8.50 -21.54 -0.99
N LYS A 229 -9.22 -20.51 -1.43
CA LYS A 229 -9.90 -19.57 -0.54
C LYS A 229 -11.26 -20.13 -0.12
N ASP A 230 -11.45 -20.31 1.18
CA ASP A 230 -12.67 -20.81 1.80
C ASP A 230 -13.14 -19.90 2.92
N ILE A 231 -14.40 -20.07 3.31
CA ILE A 231 -14.97 -19.38 4.45
C ILE A 231 -14.67 -20.15 5.73
N TYR A 232 -14.09 -19.46 6.69
CA TYR A 232 -13.82 -19.94 8.04
C TYR A 232 -14.56 -19.10 9.08
N VAL A 233 -14.84 -19.68 10.23
CA VAL A 233 -15.38 -18.99 11.41
C VAL A 233 -14.49 -19.27 12.61
N LYS A 234 -14.19 -18.22 13.37
CA LYS A 234 -13.43 -18.33 14.62
C LYS A 234 -14.13 -17.56 15.73
N ILE A 235 -14.25 -18.20 16.89
CA ILE A 235 -14.76 -17.56 18.13
C ILE A 235 -13.66 -16.68 18.71
N LEU A 236 -13.99 -15.50 19.20
CA LEU A 236 -13.04 -14.64 19.89
C LEU A 236 -12.42 -15.36 21.09
N GLY A 237 -11.11 -15.24 21.25
CA GLY A 237 -10.37 -15.91 22.32
C GLY A 237 -10.03 -17.40 22.07
N THR A 238 -10.46 -18.02 20.96
CA THR A 238 -10.05 -19.38 20.58
C THR A 238 -8.90 -19.40 19.61
N SER A 239 -8.17 -20.53 19.51
CA SER A 239 -7.02 -20.66 18.61
C SER A 239 -7.38 -21.28 17.25
N THR A 240 -8.41 -22.13 17.19
CA THR A 240 -8.72 -22.93 16.00
C THR A 240 -9.96 -22.44 15.29
N PRO A 241 -9.90 -22.13 13.99
CA PRO A 241 -11.07 -21.77 13.19
C PRO A 241 -11.81 -23.04 12.70
N LEU A 242 -13.10 -22.90 12.48
CA LEU A 242 -13.94 -23.89 11.81
C LEU A 242 -14.01 -23.56 10.32
N ARG A 243 -13.58 -24.45 9.44
CA ARG A 243 -13.78 -24.34 7.99
C ARG A 243 -15.23 -24.68 7.66
N LEU A 244 -15.92 -23.76 6.97
CA LEU A 244 -17.33 -23.93 6.60
C LEU A 244 -17.51 -24.43 5.16
N THR A 245 -16.62 -24.02 4.24
CA THR A 245 -16.73 -24.38 2.82
C THR A 245 -15.51 -25.17 2.35
N THR A 246 -15.69 -26.01 1.33
CA THR A 246 -14.65 -26.94 0.84
C THR A 246 -14.71 -27.16 -0.68
N ASP A 247 -15.49 -26.35 -1.42
CA ASP A 247 -15.53 -26.42 -2.88
C ASP A 247 -14.17 -26.05 -3.46
N PRO A 248 -13.71 -26.64 -4.56
CA PRO A 248 -12.44 -26.25 -5.19
C PRO A 248 -12.45 -24.85 -5.81
N SER A 249 -13.62 -24.21 -5.94
CA SER A 249 -13.74 -22.81 -6.36
C SER A 249 -13.53 -21.88 -5.16
N GLU A 250 -13.01 -20.67 -5.39
CA GLU A 250 -12.78 -19.68 -4.33
C GLU A 250 -14.10 -19.17 -3.75
N ASP A 251 -14.23 -19.18 -2.43
CA ASP A 251 -15.33 -18.63 -1.66
C ASP A 251 -14.89 -17.36 -0.93
N VAL A 252 -15.60 -16.25 -1.15
CA VAL A 252 -15.16 -14.90 -0.72
C VAL A 252 -16.34 -14.05 -0.22
N GLY A 253 -16.03 -12.95 0.50
CA GLY A 253 -17.01 -11.96 0.94
C GLY A 253 -18.07 -12.50 1.92
N PRO A 254 -17.70 -13.11 3.05
CA PRO A 254 -18.67 -13.64 3.99
C PRO A 254 -19.49 -12.52 4.64
N ALA A 255 -20.81 -12.76 4.80
CA ALA A 255 -21.72 -11.89 5.52
C ALA A 255 -22.71 -12.69 6.39
N TRP A 256 -22.76 -12.36 7.67
CA TRP A 256 -23.68 -12.99 8.62
C TRP A 256 -25.13 -12.53 8.41
N SER A 257 -26.04 -13.49 8.47
CA SER A 257 -27.46 -13.14 8.59
C SER A 257 -27.74 -12.41 9.91
N PRO A 258 -28.71 -11.50 9.96
CA PRO A 258 -29.02 -10.72 11.19
C PRO A 258 -29.40 -11.60 12.39
N ASP A 259 -29.93 -12.80 12.17
CA ASP A 259 -30.26 -13.78 13.21
C ASP A 259 -29.06 -14.68 13.61
N GLY A 260 -27.89 -14.51 12.95
CA GLY A 260 -26.67 -15.27 13.23
C GLY A 260 -26.70 -16.74 12.80
N ARG A 261 -27.70 -17.20 12.06
CA ARG A 261 -27.88 -18.62 11.70
C ARG A 261 -27.16 -19.01 10.42
N PHE A 262 -26.95 -18.06 9.51
CA PHE A 262 -26.37 -18.31 8.20
C PHE A 262 -25.24 -17.33 7.88
N ILE A 263 -24.34 -17.76 7.00
CA ILE A 263 -23.35 -16.92 6.35
C ILE A 263 -23.62 -16.99 4.86
N ALA A 264 -23.83 -15.82 4.24
CA ALA A 264 -23.87 -15.67 2.79
C ALA A 264 -22.46 -15.36 2.28
N PHE A 265 -22.14 -15.82 1.07
CA PHE A 265 -20.84 -15.60 0.44
C PHE A 265 -20.94 -15.69 -1.08
N THR A 266 -19.92 -15.22 -1.77
CA THR A 266 -19.80 -15.33 -3.22
C THR A 266 -18.83 -16.46 -3.55
N ARG A 267 -19.22 -17.38 -4.44
CA ARG A 267 -18.34 -18.41 -5.03
C ARG A 267 -17.90 -17.97 -6.41
N LEU A 268 -16.58 -17.95 -6.63
CA LEU A 268 -15.95 -17.61 -7.89
C LEU A 268 -15.62 -18.87 -8.67
N ALA A 269 -16.51 -19.29 -9.55
CA ALA A 269 -16.36 -20.53 -10.28
C ALA A 269 -16.15 -20.30 -11.79
N PRO A 270 -15.32 -21.10 -12.47
CA PRO A 270 -15.12 -21.01 -13.92
C PRO A 270 -16.41 -21.15 -14.74
N THR A 271 -17.42 -21.82 -14.17
CA THR A 271 -18.74 -22.04 -14.78
C THR A 271 -19.73 -20.90 -14.52
N GLY A 272 -19.30 -19.84 -13.85
CA GLY A 272 -20.08 -18.65 -13.48
C GLY A 272 -20.18 -18.48 -11.95
N ASN A 273 -19.98 -17.24 -11.54
CA ASN A 273 -20.04 -16.85 -10.13
C ASN A 273 -21.45 -17.02 -9.55
N GLY A 274 -21.54 -17.19 -8.25
CA GLY A 274 -22.84 -17.37 -7.59
C GLY A 274 -22.87 -16.93 -6.14
N ILE A 275 -24.06 -16.61 -5.66
CA ILE A 275 -24.31 -16.31 -4.25
C ILE A 275 -24.79 -17.60 -3.57
N TYR A 276 -24.16 -17.92 -2.46
CA TYR A 276 -24.42 -19.09 -1.64
C TYR A 276 -24.71 -18.72 -0.20
N ILE A 277 -25.37 -19.62 0.52
CA ILE A 277 -25.48 -19.57 1.98
C ILE A 277 -25.08 -20.90 2.58
N VAL A 278 -24.49 -20.83 3.77
CA VAL A 278 -24.12 -21.99 4.60
C VAL A 278 -24.57 -21.73 6.05
N PRO A 279 -25.03 -22.76 6.79
CA PRO A 279 -25.28 -22.61 8.23
C PRO A 279 -23.99 -22.20 8.96
N ALA A 280 -24.08 -21.26 9.90
CA ALA A 280 -22.92 -20.72 10.61
C ALA A 280 -22.17 -21.77 11.47
N ILE A 281 -22.81 -22.90 11.77
CA ILE A 281 -22.24 -24.03 12.50
C ILE A 281 -21.70 -25.15 11.57
N GLY A 282 -21.68 -24.89 10.25
CA GLY A 282 -21.38 -25.88 9.23
C GLY A 282 -22.60 -26.66 8.78
N GLY A 283 -22.54 -27.24 7.60
CA GLY A 283 -23.63 -28.02 6.99
C GLY A 283 -23.70 -27.82 5.48
N PRO A 284 -24.78 -28.29 4.82
CA PRO A 284 -24.90 -28.21 3.38
C PRO A 284 -25.04 -26.76 2.90
N GLU A 285 -24.26 -26.42 1.89
CA GLU A 285 -24.32 -25.15 1.18
C GLU A 285 -25.52 -25.10 0.24
N ARG A 286 -26.09 -23.93 0.05
CA ARG A 286 -27.20 -23.72 -0.88
C ARG A 286 -26.92 -22.54 -1.80
N ARG A 287 -26.91 -22.79 -3.11
CA ARG A 287 -26.86 -21.73 -4.13
C ARG A 287 -28.19 -20.99 -4.18
N LEU A 288 -28.14 -19.68 -4.08
CA LEU A 288 -29.30 -18.79 -4.18
C LEU A 288 -29.44 -18.15 -5.56
N TYR A 289 -28.31 -17.78 -6.16
CA TYR A 289 -28.31 -16.99 -7.39
C TYR A 289 -27.07 -17.25 -8.24
N THR A 290 -27.21 -17.15 -9.56
CA THR A 290 -26.10 -17.15 -10.54
C THR A 290 -25.87 -15.71 -11.01
N MET A 291 -24.67 -15.18 -10.81
CA MET A 291 -24.29 -13.85 -11.21
C MET A 291 -23.95 -13.81 -12.71
N VAL A 292 -24.16 -12.65 -13.34
CA VAL A 292 -23.68 -12.36 -14.69
C VAL A 292 -22.21 -11.93 -14.66
N ASP A 293 -21.80 -11.33 -13.55
CA ASP A 293 -20.44 -10.80 -13.39
C ASP A 293 -19.43 -11.91 -13.05
N SER A 294 -18.23 -11.80 -13.65
CA SER A 294 -17.06 -12.64 -13.35
C SER A 294 -16.03 -11.88 -12.53
N THR A 295 -16.46 -11.06 -11.59
CA THR A 295 -15.59 -10.20 -10.80
C THR A 295 -14.53 -10.94 -10.00
N SER A 296 -13.38 -10.29 -9.84
CA SER A 296 -12.32 -10.73 -8.94
C SER A 296 -12.75 -10.63 -7.47
N TRP A 297 -12.10 -11.38 -6.60
CA TRP A 297 -12.32 -11.42 -5.16
C TRP A 297 -12.32 -10.03 -4.47
N GLU A 298 -11.61 -9.03 -5.03
CA GLU A 298 -11.52 -7.67 -4.47
C GLU A 298 -12.86 -6.92 -4.42
N TYR A 299 -13.81 -7.30 -5.26
CA TYR A 299 -15.08 -6.57 -5.45
C TYR A 299 -16.30 -7.33 -4.95
N SER A 300 -16.12 -8.51 -4.37
CA SER A 300 -17.15 -9.47 -4.04
C SER A 300 -17.77 -9.27 -2.65
N GLY A 301 -18.09 -8.05 -2.26
CA GLY A 301 -18.83 -7.82 -1.00
C GLY A 301 -20.33 -8.00 -1.19
N LEU A 302 -21.01 -8.61 -0.22
CA LEU A 302 -22.48 -8.66 -0.14
C LEU A 302 -22.94 -8.35 1.30
N THR A 303 -24.18 -7.93 1.46
CA THR A 303 -24.75 -7.62 2.78
C THR A 303 -26.21 -8.07 2.87
N TRP A 304 -26.68 -8.29 4.08
CA TRP A 304 -28.07 -8.58 4.38
C TRP A 304 -28.85 -7.29 4.63
N SER A 305 -30.14 -7.30 4.29
CA SER A 305 -31.09 -6.34 4.87
C SER A 305 -31.25 -6.61 6.36
N SER A 306 -31.59 -5.61 7.14
CA SER A 306 -31.75 -5.73 8.59
C SER A 306 -32.85 -6.71 9.03
N ASP A 307 -33.85 -6.94 8.17
CA ASP A 307 -34.92 -7.92 8.40
C ASP A 307 -34.55 -9.35 7.99
N GLY A 308 -33.36 -9.56 7.43
CA GLY A 308 -32.84 -10.85 6.99
C GLY A 308 -33.55 -11.48 5.77
N LYS A 309 -34.39 -10.72 5.05
CA LYS A 309 -35.15 -11.24 3.91
C LYS A 309 -34.53 -10.96 2.56
N THR A 310 -33.53 -10.12 2.50
CA THR A 310 -32.92 -9.68 1.25
C THR A 310 -31.40 -9.70 1.35
N LEU A 311 -30.73 -10.14 0.28
CA LEU A 311 -29.28 -9.96 0.07
C LEU A 311 -29.06 -8.82 -0.92
N ILE A 312 -28.10 -7.96 -0.61
CA ILE A 312 -27.68 -6.85 -1.49
C ILE A 312 -26.26 -7.13 -1.94
N PHE A 313 -26.01 -7.07 -3.24
CA PHE A 313 -24.76 -7.49 -3.85
C PHE A 313 -24.52 -6.76 -5.18
N PRO A 314 -23.27 -6.64 -5.64
CA PRO A 314 -22.96 -6.14 -6.97
C PRO A 314 -23.21 -7.21 -8.03
N ASP A 315 -23.79 -6.83 -9.17
CA ASP A 315 -23.92 -7.66 -10.37
C ASP A 315 -24.09 -6.79 -11.61
N ARG A 316 -24.11 -7.39 -12.79
CA ARG A 316 -24.30 -6.71 -14.07
C ARG A 316 -25.62 -7.11 -14.72
N LEU A 317 -26.13 -6.27 -15.62
CA LEU A 317 -27.25 -6.66 -16.51
C LEU A 317 -26.76 -7.51 -17.68
N SER A 318 -25.56 -7.21 -18.17
CA SER A 318 -24.83 -7.92 -19.22
C SER A 318 -23.33 -7.73 -18.98
N HIS A 319 -22.48 -8.50 -19.63
CA HIS A 319 -21.01 -8.37 -19.51
C HIS A 319 -20.51 -6.96 -19.88
N ASP A 320 -21.18 -6.26 -20.77
CA ASP A 320 -20.78 -4.90 -21.20
C ASP A 320 -21.38 -3.79 -20.34
N SER A 321 -22.24 -4.11 -19.36
CA SER A 321 -22.85 -3.11 -18.49
C SER A 321 -22.00 -2.85 -17.25
N PRO A 322 -22.04 -1.63 -16.68
CA PRO A 322 -21.38 -1.37 -15.40
C PRO A 322 -21.97 -2.23 -14.29
N SER A 323 -21.16 -2.59 -13.31
CA SER A 323 -21.64 -3.22 -12.09
C SER A 323 -22.62 -2.31 -11.36
N ALA A 324 -23.70 -2.86 -10.85
CA ALA A 324 -24.72 -2.14 -10.10
C ALA A 324 -25.12 -2.94 -8.86
N LEU A 325 -25.67 -2.30 -7.86
CA LEU A 325 -26.21 -3.01 -6.71
C LEU A 325 -27.60 -3.57 -7.02
N PHE A 326 -27.81 -4.82 -6.64
CA PHE A 326 -29.06 -5.54 -6.73
C PHE A 326 -29.50 -6.06 -5.36
N ALA A 327 -30.80 -6.13 -5.15
CA ALA A 327 -31.45 -6.79 -4.02
C ALA A 327 -32.03 -8.13 -4.47
N LEU A 328 -31.66 -9.23 -3.82
CA LEU A 328 -32.21 -10.56 -4.03
C LEU A 328 -33.16 -10.90 -2.88
N SER A 329 -34.45 -11.07 -3.17
CA SER A 329 -35.44 -11.57 -2.21
C SER A 329 -35.18 -13.05 -1.92
N LEU A 330 -35.05 -13.42 -0.66
CA LEU A 330 -34.84 -14.83 -0.27
C LEU A 330 -36.11 -15.68 -0.33
N ASP A 331 -37.26 -15.05 -0.30
CA ASP A 331 -38.58 -15.73 -0.43
C ASP A 331 -38.86 -16.15 -1.88
N THR A 332 -38.57 -15.23 -2.84
CA THR A 332 -38.93 -15.42 -4.23
C THR A 332 -37.74 -15.70 -5.16
N LEU A 333 -36.52 -15.48 -4.68
CA LEU A 333 -35.25 -15.52 -5.45
C LEU A 333 -35.27 -14.56 -6.65
N SER A 334 -36.12 -13.55 -6.63
CA SER A 334 -36.16 -12.50 -7.63
C SER A 334 -35.17 -11.36 -7.30
N ARG A 335 -34.45 -10.84 -8.30
CA ARG A 335 -33.56 -9.69 -8.11
C ARG A 335 -34.20 -8.41 -8.59
N THR A 336 -33.93 -7.32 -7.86
CA THR A 336 -34.32 -5.95 -8.20
C THR A 336 -33.09 -5.08 -8.22
N ARG A 337 -32.91 -4.25 -9.24
CA ARG A 337 -31.80 -3.31 -9.34
C ARG A 337 -32.01 -2.12 -8.42
N LEU A 338 -30.99 -1.78 -7.60
CA LEU A 338 -31.01 -0.66 -6.68
C LEU A 338 -30.29 0.59 -7.21
N THR A 339 -29.19 0.41 -7.98
CA THR A 339 -28.41 1.54 -8.47
C THR A 339 -28.23 1.51 -9.99
N SER A 340 -27.93 2.69 -10.56
CA SER A 340 -27.73 2.85 -12.00
C SER A 340 -26.52 3.76 -12.24
N PRO A 341 -25.28 3.25 -12.10
CA PRO A 341 -24.09 4.03 -12.43
C PRO A 341 -24.03 4.35 -13.93
N PRO A 342 -23.30 5.40 -14.35
CA PRO A 342 -23.08 5.72 -15.75
C PRO A 342 -22.51 4.54 -16.54
N VAL A 343 -22.91 4.37 -17.80
CA VAL A 343 -22.52 3.22 -18.64
C VAL A 343 -21.02 3.13 -18.88
N SER A 344 -20.31 4.26 -18.83
CA SER A 344 -18.85 4.31 -19.00
C SER A 344 -18.05 4.04 -17.72
N TRP A 345 -18.73 3.73 -16.60
CA TRP A 345 -18.08 3.49 -15.31
C TRP A 345 -17.94 2.00 -15.05
N ASP A 346 -16.98 1.63 -14.19
CA ASP A 346 -16.85 0.25 -13.69
C ASP A 346 -18.07 -0.14 -12.85
N GLY A 347 -18.56 0.80 -12.04
CA GLY A 347 -19.80 0.66 -11.34
C GLY A 347 -19.73 0.68 -9.82
N ASP A 348 -20.64 -0.05 -9.19
CA ASP A 348 -20.90 -0.07 -7.76
C ASP A 348 -20.52 -1.42 -7.14
N TRP A 349 -19.83 -1.35 -5.98
CA TRP A 349 -19.20 -2.49 -5.34
C TRP A 349 -19.32 -2.46 -3.82
N THR A 350 -19.12 -3.59 -3.17
CA THR A 350 -18.95 -3.73 -1.71
C THR A 350 -20.04 -3.01 -0.90
N PRO A 351 -21.32 -3.35 -1.07
CA PRO A 351 -22.39 -2.77 -0.28
C PRO A 351 -22.34 -3.22 1.17
N VAL A 352 -22.64 -2.32 2.11
CA VAL A 352 -22.80 -2.63 3.53
C VAL A 352 -24.01 -1.88 4.09
N THR A 353 -24.97 -2.62 4.63
CA THR A 353 -26.16 -2.05 5.29
C THR A 353 -25.77 -1.47 6.64
N SER A 354 -26.32 -0.28 6.98
CA SER A 354 -26.11 0.32 8.30
C SER A 354 -26.73 -0.54 9.42
N PRO A 355 -26.18 -0.53 10.64
CA PRO A 355 -26.72 -1.29 11.77
C PRO A 355 -28.22 -1.02 12.05
N ASP A 356 -28.68 0.21 11.83
CA ASP A 356 -30.10 0.60 11.97
C ASP A 356 -30.98 0.19 10.77
N GLY A 357 -30.35 -0.37 9.70
CA GLY A 357 -31.03 -0.83 8.49
C GLY A 357 -31.55 0.27 7.57
N THR A 358 -31.30 1.55 7.88
CA THR A 358 -31.89 2.66 7.11
C THR A 358 -31.09 3.05 5.88
N LYS A 359 -29.79 2.72 5.83
CA LYS A 359 -28.86 3.14 4.77
C LYS A 359 -27.99 2.01 4.24
N ILE A 360 -27.46 2.21 3.04
CA ILE A 360 -26.47 1.35 2.41
C ILE A 360 -25.27 2.22 2.03
N ALA A 361 -24.09 1.91 2.58
CA ALA A 361 -22.82 2.45 2.10
C ALA A 361 -22.23 1.51 1.05
N PHE A 362 -21.53 2.05 0.07
CA PHE A 362 -20.90 1.26 -0.99
C PHE A 362 -19.79 2.05 -1.66
N ILE A 363 -18.96 1.35 -2.40
CA ILE A 363 -17.90 1.92 -3.23
C ILE A 363 -18.43 2.11 -4.64
N ARG A 364 -18.22 3.27 -5.23
CA ARG A 364 -18.49 3.55 -6.65
C ARG A 364 -17.22 3.93 -7.36
N SER A 365 -16.96 3.26 -8.47
CA SER A 365 -15.77 3.46 -9.29
C SER A 365 -16.14 3.99 -10.66
N PRO A 366 -15.68 5.18 -11.05
CA PRO A 366 -15.71 5.59 -12.45
C PRO A 366 -14.73 4.78 -13.29
N GLU A 367 -13.64 4.28 -12.68
CA GLU A 367 -12.62 3.42 -13.29
C GLU A 367 -11.78 2.77 -12.17
N GLY A 368 -11.28 1.55 -12.39
CA GLY A 368 -10.67 0.66 -11.41
C GLY A 368 -9.65 1.26 -10.43
N SER A 369 -9.05 2.39 -10.77
CA SER A 369 -8.03 3.08 -9.96
C SER A 369 -8.55 4.24 -9.12
N VAL A 370 -9.82 4.62 -9.26
CA VAL A 370 -10.45 5.72 -8.49
C VAL A 370 -11.75 5.22 -7.93
N ARG A 371 -11.86 5.28 -6.63
CA ARG A 371 -13.02 4.73 -5.94
C ARG A 371 -13.44 5.69 -4.84
N ASP A 372 -14.72 5.96 -4.78
CA ASP A 372 -15.30 6.83 -3.77
C ASP A 372 -16.36 6.10 -2.94
N VAL A 373 -16.48 6.54 -1.70
CA VAL A 373 -17.55 6.09 -0.81
C VAL A 373 -18.82 6.83 -1.12
N TYR A 374 -19.89 6.07 -1.31
CA TYR A 374 -21.25 6.56 -1.50
C TYR A 374 -22.18 6.02 -0.42
N VAL A 375 -23.25 6.73 -0.18
CA VAL A 375 -24.36 6.31 0.70
C VAL A 375 -25.69 6.57 0.02
N MET A 376 -26.67 5.68 0.23
CA MET A 376 -28.06 5.86 -0.15
C MET A 376 -28.98 5.34 0.96
N ASP A 377 -30.24 5.72 0.95
CA ASP A 377 -31.22 5.10 1.83
C ASP A 377 -31.58 3.69 1.34
N SER A 378 -31.88 2.79 2.26
CA SER A 378 -32.19 1.38 1.94
C SER A 378 -33.45 1.22 1.05
N ASN A 379 -34.28 2.27 0.95
CA ASN A 379 -35.43 2.32 0.05
C ASN A 379 -35.11 2.61 -1.43
N GLY A 380 -33.82 2.80 -1.80
CA GLY A 380 -33.39 3.05 -3.15
C GLY A 380 -33.33 4.52 -3.59
N SER A 381 -33.11 5.44 -2.65
CA SER A 381 -32.91 6.88 -2.97
C SER A 381 -31.66 7.10 -3.85
N PRO A 382 -31.55 8.23 -4.56
CA PRO A 382 -30.36 8.53 -5.33
C PRO A 382 -29.10 8.52 -4.45
N PRO A 383 -28.00 7.84 -4.86
CA PRO A 383 -26.78 7.77 -4.11
C PRO A 383 -26.10 9.13 -3.93
N ARG A 384 -25.62 9.40 -2.74
CA ARG A 384 -24.85 10.60 -2.38
C ARG A 384 -23.39 10.25 -2.15
N ARG A 385 -22.49 10.98 -2.78
CA ARG A 385 -21.03 10.84 -2.65
C ARG A 385 -20.53 11.40 -1.31
N LEU A 386 -19.68 10.66 -0.60
CA LEU A 386 -19.08 11.05 0.68
C LEU A 386 -17.61 11.46 0.55
N THR A 387 -16.85 10.87 -0.40
CA THR A 387 -15.42 11.20 -0.62
C THR A 387 -15.22 11.75 -2.03
N GLN A 388 -14.17 12.58 -2.24
CA GLN A 388 -13.89 13.26 -3.52
C GLN A 388 -12.40 13.40 -3.82
N ASP A 389 -11.57 12.64 -3.19
CA ASP A 389 -10.12 12.80 -3.21
C ASP A 389 -9.42 12.00 -4.32
N ALA A 390 -10.20 11.33 -5.17
CA ALA A 390 -9.69 10.58 -6.31
C ALA A 390 -8.60 9.56 -5.92
N ARG A 391 -8.85 8.79 -4.86
CA ARG A 391 -7.94 7.78 -4.31
C ARG A 391 -8.58 6.40 -4.36
N LEU A 392 -7.77 5.36 -4.11
CA LEU A 392 -8.29 4.02 -3.92
C LEU A 392 -9.02 3.91 -2.58
N VAL A 393 -10.17 3.26 -2.61
CA VAL A 393 -10.92 2.80 -1.45
C VAL A 393 -11.07 1.29 -1.54
N VAL A 394 -10.73 0.58 -0.46
CA VAL A 394 -10.82 -0.89 -0.39
C VAL A 394 -11.58 -1.30 0.87
N GLY A 395 -12.85 -1.66 0.68
CA GLY A 395 -13.74 -2.03 1.77
C GLY A 395 -14.33 -0.84 2.53
N VAL A 396 -15.57 -0.99 2.92
CA VAL A 396 -16.34 -0.04 3.73
C VAL A 396 -17.09 -0.79 4.82
N THR A 397 -17.35 -0.11 5.94
CA THR A 397 -18.20 -0.61 7.03
C THR A 397 -18.83 0.58 7.76
N TRP A 398 -19.78 0.31 8.66
CA TRP A 398 -20.44 1.32 9.48
C TRP A 398 -19.94 1.30 10.91
N THR A 399 -19.91 2.46 11.55
CA THR A 399 -19.86 2.52 13.03
C THR A 399 -21.14 1.94 13.63
N ALA A 400 -21.04 1.37 14.84
CA ALA A 400 -22.18 0.69 15.50
C ALA A 400 -23.41 1.59 15.72
N ASP A 401 -23.19 2.90 15.79
CA ASP A 401 -24.24 3.94 15.93
C ASP A 401 -24.86 4.38 14.59
N SER A 402 -24.43 3.81 13.46
CA SER A 402 -24.87 4.18 12.11
C SER A 402 -24.57 5.65 11.72
N GLN A 403 -23.70 6.36 12.45
CA GLN A 403 -23.43 7.78 12.18
C GLN A 403 -22.28 7.99 11.21
N ASN A 404 -21.32 7.05 11.14
CA ASN A 404 -20.15 7.19 10.28
C ASN A 404 -19.93 5.95 9.43
N VAL A 405 -19.33 6.16 8.26
CA VAL A 405 -18.78 5.11 7.40
C VAL A 405 -17.27 5.06 7.62
N VAL A 406 -16.76 3.88 7.95
CA VAL A 406 -15.32 3.60 8.06
C VAL A 406 -14.87 2.87 6.79
N PHE A 407 -13.73 3.25 6.24
CA PHE A 407 -13.21 2.70 4.98
C PHE A 407 -11.68 2.71 4.98
N SER A 408 -11.09 1.85 4.15
CA SER A 408 -9.66 1.84 3.87
C SER A 408 -9.36 2.69 2.64
N SER A 409 -8.35 3.56 2.71
CA SER A 409 -7.92 4.39 1.58
C SER A 409 -6.44 4.76 1.65
N ASN A 410 -5.81 4.87 0.48
CA ASN A 410 -4.43 5.34 0.31
C ASN A 410 -4.31 6.87 0.15
N ARG A 411 -5.26 7.64 0.69
CA ARG A 411 -5.35 9.10 0.52
C ARG A 411 -4.15 9.90 1.02
N GLU A 412 -3.36 9.36 1.93
CA GLU A 412 -2.10 9.94 2.42
C GLU A 412 -0.87 9.14 1.97
N GLY A 413 -1.01 8.28 0.96
CA GLY A 413 0.03 7.42 0.44
C GLY A 413 -0.26 5.95 0.77
N GLU A 414 0.03 5.51 1.97
CA GLU A 414 -0.26 4.15 2.43
C GLU A 414 -1.75 3.94 2.72
N PHE A 415 -2.20 2.68 2.60
CA PHE A 415 -3.54 2.32 3.01
C PHE A 415 -3.69 2.42 4.52
N ALA A 416 -4.65 3.22 4.94
CA ALA A 416 -5.04 3.39 6.34
C ALA A 416 -6.56 3.43 6.47
N LEU A 417 -7.04 3.35 7.71
CA LEU A 417 -8.46 3.42 8.00
C LEU A 417 -8.90 4.86 8.25
N TRP A 418 -10.02 5.21 7.62
CA TRP A 418 -10.62 6.54 7.66
C TRP A 418 -12.10 6.44 8.03
N LYS A 419 -12.65 7.48 8.61
CA LYS A 419 -14.09 7.60 8.82
C LYS A 419 -14.63 8.91 8.27
N VAL A 420 -15.85 8.86 7.77
CA VAL A 420 -16.60 10.02 7.28
C VAL A 420 -18.02 9.99 7.84
N PRO A 421 -18.58 11.12 8.30
CA PRO A 421 -19.97 11.15 8.73
C PRO A 421 -20.92 10.74 7.60
N ALA A 422 -21.90 9.89 7.91
CA ALA A 422 -22.91 9.46 6.94
C ALA A 422 -23.73 10.65 6.40
N ALA A 423 -23.76 11.78 7.10
CA ALA A 423 -24.34 13.04 6.63
C ALA A 423 -23.40 13.83 5.70
N GLY A 424 -22.16 13.39 5.51
CA GLY A 424 -21.07 14.14 4.87
C GLY A 424 -20.35 15.03 5.86
N GLY A 425 -19.11 15.40 5.56
CA GLY A 425 -18.30 16.23 6.45
C GLY A 425 -16.81 15.93 6.35
N ALA A 426 -16.06 16.31 7.37
CA ALA A 426 -14.63 16.06 7.44
C ALA A 426 -14.32 14.56 7.53
N ILE A 427 -13.25 14.16 6.84
CA ILE A 427 -12.75 12.80 6.89
C ILE A 427 -11.63 12.75 7.92
N GLU A 428 -11.69 11.78 8.82
CA GLU A 428 -10.76 11.64 9.94
C GLU A 428 -10.07 10.30 9.90
N ARG A 429 -8.77 10.27 10.24
CA ARG A 429 -8.01 9.03 10.35
C ARG A 429 -8.45 8.24 11.59
N VAL A 430 -8.59 6.93 11.42
CA VAL A 430 -9.00 6.00 12.47
C VAL A 430 -7.82 5.11 12.83
N ALA A 431 -7.69 4.76 14.11
CA ALA A 431 -6.68 3.83 14.63
C ALA A 431 -5.26 4.13 14.09
N PRO A 432 -4.63 5.25 14.49
CA PRO A 432 -3.24 5.51 14.12
C PRO A 432 -2.33 4.32 14.50
N GLY A 433 -1.45 3.92 13.58
CA GLY A 433 -0.63 2.71 13.72
C GLY A 433 -1.21 1.46 13.03
N ALA A 434 -2.39 1.60 12.40
CA ALA A 434 -2.97 0.57 11.54
C ALA A 434 -2.70 0.90 10.07
N GLU A 435 -1.43 0.92 9.67
CA GLU A 435 -0.99 1.05 8.28
C GLU A 435 -1.21 -0.27 7.53
N ASN A 436 -1.24 -0.23 6.18
CA ASN A 436 -1.51 -1.39 5.31
C ASN A 436 -2.79 -2.15 5.68
N SER A 437 -3.84 -1.39 6.03
CA SER A 437 -5.12 -1.90 6.52
C SER A 437 -6.15 -1.93 5.41
N TYR A 438 -6.79 -3.08 5.21
CA TYR A 438 -7.77 -3.32 4.16
C TYR A 438 -9.06 -3.91 4.74
N SER A 439 -10.17 -3.77 4.03
CA SER A 439 -11.45 -4.45 4.33
C SER A 439 -11.87 -4.37 5.80
N PRO A 440 -12.13 -3.17 6.33
CA PRO A 440 -12.55 -3.01 7.73
C PRO A 440 -13.92 -3.65 8.00
N ALA A 441 -14.09 -4.20 9.21
CA ALA A 441 -15.34 -4.67 9.74
C ALA A 441 -15.50 -4.23 11.20
N ILE A 442 -16.69 -3.81 11.62
CA ILE A 442 -16.97 -3.33 12.98
C ILE A 442 -18.02 -4.20 13.63
N SER A 443 -17.76 -4.59 14.88
CA SER A 443 -18.73 -5.30 15.71
C SER A 443 -19.84 -4.35 16.15
N HIS A 444 -21.09 -4.74 15.93
CA HIS A 444 -22.24 -3.95 16.34
C HIS A 444 -22.50 -3.97 17.87
N LYS A 445 -21.93 -4.92 18.60
CA LYS A 445 -22.14 -5.10 20.05
C LYS A 445 -20.90 -4.90 20.90
N GLY A 446 -19.73 -4.93 20.31
CA GLY A 446 -18.47 -4.71 21.01
C GLY A 446 -17.73 -3.51 20.45
N ASN A 447 -16.82 -2.95 21.21
CA ASN A 447 -15.94 -1.88 20.76
C ASN A 447 -14.76 -2.48 20.01
N LEU A 448 -15.05 -3.26 18.93
CA LEU A 448 -14.06 -3.97 18.14
C LEU A 448 -14.15 -3.55 16.67
N LEU A 449 -13.01 -3.29 16.10
CA LEU A 449 -12.80 -3.13 14.67
C LEU A 449 -11.82 -4.21 14.21
N ALA A 450 -12.16 -4.97 13.18
CA ALA A 450 -11.26 -5.89 12.49
C ALA A 450 -10.85 -5.32 11.15
N TYR A 451 -9.63 -5.61 10.71
CA TYR A 451 -9.17 -5.29 9.37
C TYR A 451 -8.15 -6.33 8.88
N SER A 452 -8.05 -6.50 7.57
CA SER A 452 -6.98 -7.30 6.97
C SER A 452 -5.71 -6.47 6.94
N HIS A 453 -4.63 -6.98 7.53
CA HIS A 453 -3.30 -6.39 7.42
C HIS A 453 -2.53 -7.15 6.36
N GLY A 454 -2.28 -6.51 5.23
CA GLY A 454 -1.59 -7.14 4.09
C GLY A 454 -0.07 -7.05 4.23
N THR A 455 0.63 -8.16 3.96
CA THR A 455 2.09 -8.24 3.88
C THR A 455 2.55 -8.61 2.47
N GLY A 456 1.69 -8.40 1.46
CA GLY A 456 2.02 -8.75 0.07
C GLY A 456 3.28 -8.01 -0.42
N LYS A 457 4.34 -8.77 -0.65
CA LYS A 457 5.61 -8.30 -1.16
C LYS A 457 5.77 -8.77 -2.60
N TRP A 458 6.06 -7.85 -3.49
CA TRP A 458 6.39 -8.16 -4.89
C TRP A 458 7.83 -7.77 -5.16
N ASP A 459 8.58 -8.73 -5.68
CA ASP A 459 9.97 -8.52 -6.04
C ASP A 459 10.13 -8.52 -7.57
N ILE A 460 11.12 -7.81 -8.06
CA ILE A 460 11.52 -7.94 -9.46
C ILE A 460 12.57 -9.04 -9.55
N VAL A 461 12.20 -10.09 -10.27
CA VAL A 461 13.06 -11.26 -10.50
C VAL A 461 13.67 -11.22 -11.90
N ARG A 462 14.83 -11.86 -12.04
CA ARG A 462 15.60 -11.90 -13.27
C ARG A 462 15.89 -13.33 -13.71
N VAL A 463 15.72 -13.59 -15.00
CA VAL A 463 15.93 -14.88 -15.65
C VAL A 463 17.06 -14.76 -16.69
N ASP A 464 18.08 -15.63 -16.65
CA ASP A 464 19.13 -15.69 -17.68
C ASP A 464 18.67 -16.53 -18.88
N LEU A 465 18.33 -15.87 -20.00
CA LEU A 465 17.85 -16.48 -21.24
C LEU A 465 18.92 -17.29 -22.00
N ARG A 466 20.22 -17.15 -21.65
CA ARG A 466 21.33 -17.88 -22.26
C ARG A 466 21.74 -19.13 -21.50
N SER A 467 21.15 -19.33 -20.30
CA SER A 467 21.44 -20.51 -19.49
C SER A 467 20.92 -21.77 -20.17
N SER A 468 21.83 -22.71 -20.49
CA SER A 468 21.50 -24.03 -21.02
C SER A 468 21.09 -25.03 -19.93
N ALA A 469 21.05 -24.60 -18.66
CA ALA A 469 20.65 -25.45 -17.55
C ALA A 469 19.13 -25.70 -17.60
N ARG A 470 18.73 -26.97 -17.34
CA ARG A 470 17.31 -27.35 -17.21
C ARG A 470 16.56 -26.59 -16.11
N GLN A 471 17.28 -25.97 -15.20
CA GLN A 471 16.80 -25.00 -14.20
C GLN A 471 17.42 -23.65 -14.56
N VAL A 472 16.61 -22.76 -15.12
CA VAL A 472 16.98 -21.37 -15.32
C VAL A 472 17.07 -20.77 -13.91
N LEU A 473 18.22 -20.23 -13.56
CA LEU A 473 18.41 -19.56 -12.28
C LEU A 473 17.58 -18.28 -12.28
N THR A 474 16.57 -18.28 -11.46
CA THR A 474 15.82 -17.06 -11.13
C THR A 474 16.57 -16.35 -10.01
N ASP A 475 17.00 -15.11 -10.27
CA ASP A 475 17.73 -14.29 -9.32
C ASP A 475 16.82 -13.13 -8.89
N GLN A 476 16.70 -12.92 -7.60
CA GLN A 476 15.97 -11.79 -7.04
C GLN A 476 16.78 -10.50 -7.29
N LEU A 477 16.40 -9.74 -8.31
CA LEU A 477 17.13 -8.56 -8.74
C LEU A 477 16.87 -7.36 -7.86
N LEU A 478 15.59 -7.11 -7.53
CA LEU A 478 15.13 -6.04 -6.65
C LEU A 478 14.20 -6.61 -5.63
N SER A 479 14.49 -6.33 -4.38
CA SER A 479 13.68 -6.72 -3.24
C SER A 479 13.53 -5.54 -2.29
N SER A 480 12.32 -5.35 -1.81
CA SER A 480 11.98 -4.41 -0.75
C SER A 480 10.95 -5.05 0.17
N ASN A 481 10.53 -4.35 1.21
CA ASN A 481 9.40 -4.79 2.04
C ASN A 481 8.05 -4.43 1.40
N GLU A 482 8.07 -3.80 0.21
CA GLU A 482 6.92 -3.25 -0.49
C GLU A 482 6.76 -3.90 -1.87
N GLN A 483 5.76 -3.45 -2.61
CA GLN A 483 5.45 -3.96 -3.94
C GLN A 483 6.27 -3.23 -5.01
N ASP A 484 7.14 -3.95 -5.70
CA ASP A 484 7.89 -3.51 -6.87
C ASP A 484 7.35 -4.19 -8.12
N SER A 485 7.01 -3.43 -9.17
CA SER A 485 6.37 -4.00 -10.36
C SER A 485 6.59 -3.17 -11.64
N ALA A 486 6.08 -3.67 -12.77
CA ALA A 486 6.22 -3.07 -14.10
C ALA A 486 7.66 -2.66 -14.47
N PRO A 487 8.66 -3.57 -14.35
CA PRO A 487 10.04 -3.25 -14.64
C PRO A 487 10.28 -3.07 -16.13
N GLN A 488 11.13 -2.09 -16.48
CA GLN A 488 11.53 -1.81 -17.85
C GLN A 488 13.04 -1.51 -17.96
N TYR A 489 13.77 -2.29 -18.73
CA TYR A 489 15.16 -1.97 -19.09
C TYR A 489 15.24 -0.70 -19.93
N SER A 490 16.22 0.15 -19.65
CA SER A 490 16.58 1.23 -20.57
C SER A 490 17.17 0.66 -21.88
N PRO A 491 16.93 1.28 -23.03
CA PRO A 491 17.48 0.82 -24.31
C PRO A 491 19.02 0.76 -24.37
N ASP A 492 19.72 1.53 -23.54
CA ASP A 492 21.19 1.45 -23.39
C ASP A 492 21.65 0.32 -22.45
N GLY A 493 20.70 -0.38 -21.79
CA GLY A 493 20.96 -1.50 -20.89
C GLY A 493 21.59 -1.13 -19.54
N ARG A 494 21.63 0.15 -19.17
CA ARG A 494 22.29 0.61 -17.94
C ARG A 494 21.37 0.75 -16.75
N HIS A 495 20.06 0.94 -16.97
CA HIS A 495 19.10 1.23 -15.93
C HIS A 495 17.84 0.38 -16.08
N ILE A 496 17.09 0.30 -14.99
CA ILE A 496 15.73 -0.25 -14.92
C ILE A 496 14.83 0.81 -14.32
N ALA A 497 13.73 1.14 -15.02
CA ALA A 497 12.62 1.90 -14.44
C ALA A 497 11.54 0.93 -13.94
N PHE A 498 10.91 1.22 -12.83
CA PHE A 498 9.87 0.39 -12.23
C PHE A 498 8.92 1.25 -11.39
N GLN A 499 7.75 0.73 -11.09
CA GLN A 499 6.84 1.34 -10.12
C GLN A 499 7.01 0.66 -8.76
N SER A 500 6.92 1.44 -7.68
CA SER A 500 7.14 0.94 -6.32
C SER A 500 6.35 1.71 -5.28
N TRP A 501 5.95 1.01 -4.22
CA TRP A 501 5.31 1.57 -3.02
C TRP A 501 6.30 1.94 -1.91
N ARG A 502 7.61 1.86 -2.12
CA ARG A 502 8.68 2.12 -1.13
C ARG A 502 8.59 3.46 -0.41
N SER A 503 7.97 4.45 -1.00
CA SER A 503 7.77 5.78 -0.40
C SER A 503 6.41 5.96 0.29
N GLY A 504 5.65 4.86 0.48
CA GLY A 504 4.29 4.88 1.00
C GLY A 504 3.24 5.21 -0.06
N ALA A 505 3.64 5.55 -1.29
CA ALA A 505 2.77 5.80 -2.44
C ALA A 505 3.36 5.11 -3.67
N GLN A 506 2.51 4.71 -4.62
CA GLN A 506 2.97 4.14 -5.89
C GLN A 506 3.56 5.23 -6.77
N GLU A 507 4.88 5.17 -6.96
CA GLU A 507 5.65 6.16 -7.71
C GLU A 507 6.62 5.48 -8.68
N ILE A 508 7.19 6.23 -9.64
CA ILE A 508 8.23 5.73 -10.54
C ILE A 508 9.58 5.83 -9.87
N TRP A 509 10.33 4.75 -9.96
CA TRP A 509 11.69 4.59 -9.46
C TRP A 509 12.63 4.17 -10.59
N VAL A 510 13.92 4.46 -10.44
CA VAL A 510 14.99 4.02 -11.34
C VAL A 510 16.14 3.46 -10.52
N CYS A 511 16.75 2.38 -11.00
CA CYS A 511 17.98 1.81 -10.46
C CYS A 511 18.96 1.45 -11.57
N SER A 512 20.18 1.08 -11.21
CA SER A 512 21.13 0.46 -12.15
C SER A 512 20.60 -0.89 -12.64
N ALA A 513 21.07 -1.37 -13.81
CA ALA A 513 20.64 -2.63 -14.40
C ALA A 513 20.96 -3.88 -13.54
N ASP A 514 21.85 -3.76 -12.58
CA ASP A 514 22.15 -4.78 -11.56
C ASP A 514 21.27 -4.71 -10.31
N GLY A 515 20.27 -3.80 -10.29
CA GLY A 515 19.36 -3.58 -9.16
C GLY A 515 19.89 -2.61 -8.09
N SER A 516 21.13 -2.12 -8.22
CA SER A 516 21.72 -1.22 -7.23
C SER A 516 21.21 0.22 -7.33
N GLY A 517 21.23 0.94 -6.21
CA GLY A 517 20.96 2.38 -6.11
C GLY A 517 19.56 2.81 -6.54
N PRO A 518 18.46 2.19 -6.06
CA PRO A 518 17.11 2.61 -6.42
C PRO A 518 16.85 4.05 -5.93
N ALA A 519 16.36 4.90 -6.84
CA ALA A 519 16.03 6.29 -6.60
C ALA A 519 14.61 6.61 -7.08
N GLN A 520 13.85 7.33 -6.27
CA GLN A 520 12.51 7.80 -6.63
C GLN A 520 12.59 8.97 -7.62
N LEU A 521 11.83 8.86 -8.72
CA LEU A 521 11.76 9.91 -9.75
C LEU A 521 10.53 10.81 -9.64
N THR A 522 9.42 10.27 -9.12
CA THR A 522 8.14 11.00 -9.08
C THR A 522 7.61 11.10 -7.66
N SER A 523 6.78 12.11 -7.40
CA SER A 523 6.10 12.31 -6.11
C SER A 523 4.76 13.02 -6.37
N PHE A 524 3.71 12.22 -6.62
CA PHE A 524 2.35 12.71 -6.88
C PHE A 524 1.43 12.66 -5.65
N GLY A 525 2.00 12.37 -4.46
CA GLY A 525 1.28 12.46 -3.20
C GLY A 525 0.10 11.48 -3.08
N GLY A 526 0.32 10.20 -3.43
CA GLY A 526 -0.67 9.12 -3.30
C GLY A 526 -1.56 8.91 -4.53
N ALA A 527 -1.41 9.71 -5.60
CA ALA A 527 -2.00 9.36 -6.89
C ALA A 527 -1.32 8.10 -7.44
N LEU A 528 -2.10 7.15 -7.96
CA LEU A 528 -1.51 5.99 -8.62
C LEU A 528 -0.68 6.44 -9.82
N THR A 529 0.61 6.11 -9.79
CA THR A 529 1.60 6.48 -10.79
C THR A 529 2.34 5.23 -11.22
N GLY A 530 2.31 4.88 -12.51
CA GLY A 530 2.83 3.60 -12.96
C GLY A 530 3.14 3.51 -14.44
N SER A 531 3.38 2.27 -14.90
CA SER A 531 3.61 1.91 -16.30
C SER A 531 4.78 2.68 -16.94
N PRO A 532 5.99 2.72 -16.33
CA PRO A 532 7.12 3.45 -16.89
C PRO A 532 7.58 2.82 -18.19
N HIS A 533 7.93 3.65 -19.18
CA HIS A 533 8.49 3.21 -20.46
C HIS A 533 9.56 4.17 -20.96
N TRP A 534 10.76 3.65 -21.26
CA TRP A 534 11.90 4.44 -21.71
C TRP A 534 11.76 4.93 -23.15
N SER A 535 12.21 6.16 -23.40
CA SER A 535 12.43 6.64 -24.75
C SER A 535 13.58 5.87 -25.43
N PRO A 536 13.57 5.73 -26.77
CA PRO A 536 14.59 4.95 -27.48
C PRO A 536 16.04 5.43 -27.28
N ASP A 537 16.22 6.69 -26.92
CA ASP A 537 17.53 7.31 -26.63
C ASP A 537 17.92 7.23 -25.13
N SER A 538 17.12 6.54 -24.30
CA SER A 538 17.32 6.39 -22.84
C SER A 538 17.33 7.72 -22.07
N ARG A 539 16.80 8.83 -22.61
CA ARG A 539 16.84 10.15 -21.97
C ARG A 539 15.54 10.56 -21.29
N GLN A 540 14.48 9.86 -21.57
CA GLN A 540 13.16 10.16 -21.02
C GLN A 540 12.44 8.88 -20.63
N ILE A 541 11.53 9.00 -19.64
CA ILE A 541 10.61 7.97 -19.22
C ILE A 541 9.21 8.53 -19.34
N ALA A 542 8.35 7.87 -20.12
CA ALA A 542 6.92 8.11 -20.17
C ALA A 542 6.23 7.22 -19.13
N PHE A 543 5.18 7.71 -18.50
CA PHE A 543 4.40 6.99 -17.50
C PHE A 543 3.00 7.58 -17.40
N ASP A 544 2.08 6.91 -16.73
CA ASP A 544 0.77 7.46 -16.41
C ASP A 544 0.63 7.75 -14.91
N SER A 545 -0.12 8.82 -14.59
CA SER A 545 -0.45 9.20 -13.21
C SER A 545 -1.85 9.81 -13.13
N ARG A 546 -2.47 9.72 -11.94
CA ARG A 546 -3.86 10.14 -11.67
C ARG A 546 -3.97 11.23 -10.61
N PRO A 547 -3.33 12.41 -10.81
CA PRO A 547 -3.31 13.46 -9.78
C PRO A 547 -4.70 14.03 -9.46
N ASP A 548 -5.60 14.07 -10.44
CA ASP A 548 -6.99 14.55 -10.34
C ASP A 548 -8.02 13.42 -10.42
N GLY A 549 -7.57 12.17 -10.33
CA GLY A 549 -8.40 10.97 -10.42
C GLY A 549 -8.58 10.43 -11.83
N ARG A 550 -8.00 11.09 -12.85
CA ARG A 550 -7.92 10.60 -14.22
C ARG A 550 -6.48 10.32 -14.59
N ALA A 551 -6.30 9.28 -15.39
CA ALA A 551 -4.97 8.93 -15.87
C ALA A 551 -4.55 9.86 -16.99
N HIS A 552 -3.39 10.49 -16.82
CA HIS A 552 -2.74 11.32 -17.82
C HIS A 552 -1.33 10.82 -18.09
N ILE A 553 -0.88 10.98 -19.32
CA ILE A 553 0.48 10.63 -19.71
C ILE A 553 1.43 11.77 -19.35
N PHE A 554 2.52 11.41 -18.69
CA PHE A 554 3.62 12.29 -18.31
C PHE A 554 4.94 11.79 -18.89
N VAL A 555 5.91 12.69 -18.97
CA VAL A 555 7.30 12.38 -19.34
C VAL A 555 8.23 13.07 -18.36
N THR A 556 9.25 12.36 -17.88
CA THR A 556 10.32 12.88 -17.00
C THR A 556 11.70 12.46 -17.48
N SER A 557 12.76 13.09 -16.96
CA SER A 557 14.14 12.64 -17.12
C SER A 557 14.48 11.55 -16.10
N PRO A 558 15.32 10.55 -16.44
CA PRO A 558 15.85 9.60 -15.46
C PRO A 558 16.72 10.24 -14.38
N ASP A 559 17.26 11.43 -14.64
CA ASP A 559 18.03 12.21 -13.67
C ASP A 559 17.15 13.02 -12.71
N GLY A 560 15.83 12.89 -12.81
CA GLY A 560 14.83 13.61 -12.02
C GLY A 560 14.35 14.89 -12.70
N GLY A 561 13.55 15.66 -11.96
CA GLY A 561 12.93 16.91 -12.44
C GLY A 561 11.41 16.84 -12.40
N LEU A 562 10.75 17.95 -12.72
CA LEU A 562 9.30 18.01 -12.73
C LEU A 562 8.74 17.24 -13.94
N PRO A 563 7.84 16.27 -13.74
CA PRO A 563 7.18 15.58 -14.83
C PRO A 563 6.36 16.55 -15.70
N ARG A 564 6.52 16.43 -17.02
CA ARG A 564 5.78 17.22 -18.00
C ARG A 564 4.56 16.44 -18.49
N PRO A 565 3.34 16.97 -18.35
CA PRO A 565 2.16 16.33 -18.91
C PRO A 565 2.19 16.33 -20.45
N ILE A 566 1.82 15.21 -21.06
CA ILE A 566 1.64 15.05 -22.50
C ILE A 566 0.14 15.13 -22.84
N THR A 567 -0.68 14.51 -22.01
CA THR A 567 -2.14 14.57 -22.14
C THR A 567 -2.76 15.27 -20.92
N ASN A 568 -3.86 15.94 -21.17
CA ASN A 568 -4.69 16.58 -20.15
C ASN A 568 -6.12 16.58 -20.69
N SER A 569 -6.87 15.53 -20.43
CA SER A 569 -8.20 15.31 -21.01
C SER A 569 -9.18 14.83 -19.95
N ASN A 570 -10.48 14.87 -20.28
CA ASN A 570 -11.51 14.30 -19.40
C ASN A 570 -11.60 12.76 -19.50
N PHE A 571 -10.63 12.11 -20.12
CA PHE A 571 -10.56 10.68 -20.36
C PHE A 571 -9.33 10.09 -19.66
N ASN A 572 -9.28 8.78 -19.55
CA ASN A 572 -8.14 8.08 -19.01
C ASN A 572 -7.19 7.69 -20.15
N ASP A 573 -5.97 8.16 -20.05
CA ASP A 573 -4.86 7.87 -20.95
C ASP A 573 -3.82 7.08 -20.15
N ILE A 574 -3.62 5.81 -20.50
CA ILE A 574 -2.85 4.83 -19.68
C ILE A 574 -1.77 4.14 -20.49
N VAL A 575 -0.78 3.62 -19.77
CA VAL A 575 0.28 2.72 -20.28
C VAL A 575 0.93 3.26 -21.56
N PRO A 576 1.68 4.37 -21.46
CA PRO A 576 2.35 4.94 -22.62
C PRO A 576 3.52 4.10 -23.11
N SER A 577 3.79 4.10 -24.41
CA SER A 577 5.00 3.56 -25.00
C SER A 577 5.50 4.44 -26.15
N TRP A 578 6.76 4.29 -26.52
CA TRP A 578 7.39 5.13 -27.54
C TRP A 578 7.46 4.45 -28.91
N SER A 579 7.35 5.25 -29.97
CA SER A 579 7.80 4.82 -31.30
C SER A 579 9.33 4.69 -31.33
N PRO A 580 9.92 3.83 -32.18
CA PRO A 580 11.37 3.65 -32.25
C PRO A 580 12.16 4.91 -32.62
N ASP A 581 11.53 5.89 -33.27
CA ASP A 581 12.15 7.19 -33.60
C ASP A 581 11.98 8.24 -32.48
N GLY A 582 11.30 7.90 -31.37
CA GLY A 582 11.07 8.78 -30.22
C GLY A 582 10.10 9.94 -30.45
N LYS A 583 9.44 10.00 -31.63
CA LYS A 583 8.58 11.15 -31.98
C LYS A 583 7.12 10.97 -31.63
N THR A 584 6.69 9.74 -31.38
CA THR A 584 5.30 9.39 -31.10
C THR A 584 5.21 8.60 -29.81
N LEU A 585 4.17 8.87 -29.01
CA LEU A 585 3.73 8.04 -27.91
C LEU A 585 2.42 7.33 -28.30
N TYR A 586 2.40 6.01 -28.04
CA TYR A 586 1.20 5.18 -28.11
C TYR A 586 0.66 4.96 -26.70
N PHE A 587 -0.65 4.92 -26.50
CA PHE A 587 -1.27 4.73 -25.21
C PHE A 587 -2.69 4.21 -25.34
N GLY A 588 -3.20 3.55 -24.31
CA GLY A 588 -4.59 3.18 -24.19
C GLY A 588 -5.44 4.38 -23.76
N SER A 589 -6.61 4.59 -24.39
CA SER A 589 -7.53 5.64 -23.98
C SER A 589 -8.98 5.24 -24.19
N ASN A 590 -9.85 5.61 -23.24
CA ASN A 590 -11.30 5.35 -23.26
C ASN A 590 -12.11 6.51 -23.88
N ARG A 591 -11.47 7.46 -24.55
CA ARG A 591 -12.13 8.67 -25.10
C ARG A 591 -13.15 8.40 -26.21
N SER A 592 -13.14 7.21 -26.81
CA SER A 592 -14.14 6.75 -27.77
C SER A 592 -15.25 5.87 -27.16
N GLY A 593 -15.32 5.80 -25.80
CA GLY A 593 -16.29 5.00 -25.06
C GLY A 593 -15.68 3.70 -24.52
N ALA A 594 -14.91 2.95 -25.31
CA ALA A 594 -14.12 1.79 -24.89
C ALA A 594 -12.64 2.09 -25.07
N TYR A 595 -11.78 1.33 -24.35
CA TYR A 595 -10.34 1.46 -24.52
C TYR A 595 -9.91 1.08 -25.94
N GLN A 596 -9.19 2.01 -26.57
CA GLN A 596 -8.56 1.87 -27.87
C GLN A 596 -7.10 2.32 -27.77
N ILE A 597 -6.26 1.91 -28.72
CA ILE A 597 -4.92 2.47 -28.83
C ILE A 597 -5.00 3.81 -29.57
N TRP A 598 -4.38 4.80 -28.98
CA TRP A 598 -4.22 6.15 -29.52
C TRP A 598 -2.75 6.48 -29.66
N ARG A 599 -2.44 7.47 -30.49
CA ARG A 599 -1.09 8.01 -30.66
C ARG A 599 -1.09 9.52 -30.55
N ILE A 600 -0.01 10.08 -30.05
CA ILE A 600 0.21 11.51 -29.92
C ILE A 600 1.68 11.83 -30.19
N ALA A 601 2.01 13.03 -30.69
CA ALA A 601 3.41 13.45 -30.78
C ALA A 601 4.03 13.51 -29.35
N SER A 602 5.29 13.11 -29.20
CA SER A 602 5.98 13.12 -27.89
C SER A 602 6.14 14.55 -27.33
N SER A 603 5.99 15.56 -28.15
CA SER A 603 5.89 16.97 -27.76
C SER A 603 4.49 17.39 -27.24
N GLY A 604 3.50 16.53 -27.36
CA GLY A 604 2.07 16.83 -27.11
C GLY A 604 1.31 17.20 -28.38
N GLY A 605 0.04 17.52 -28.26
CA GLY A 605 -0.85 17.89 -29.36
C GLY A 605 -2.18 17.14 -29.35
N THR A 606 -2.80 16.95 -30.50
CA THR A 606 -4.10 16.27 -30.61
C THR A 606 -3.88 14.77 -30.79
N PRO A 607 -4.42 13.91 -29.88
CA PRO A 607 -4.36 12.46 -30.05
C PRO A 607 -5.13 11.97 -31.26
N GLN A 608 -4.63 10.92 -31.90
CA GLN A 608 -5.25 10.24 -33.03
C GLN A 608 -5.52 8.78 -32.68
N GLN A 609 -6.73 8.30 -32.94
CA GLN A 609 -7.12 6.91 -32.74
C GLN A 609 -6.41 6.00 -33.75
N LEU A 610 -5.89 4.86 -33.27
CA LEU A 610 -5.20 3.87 -34.09
C LEU A 610 -6.01 2.57 -34.26
N THR A 611 -6.70 2.12 -33.21
CA THR A 611 -7.53 0.89 -33.25
C THR A 611 -9.01 1.20 -33.07
N THR A 612 -9.87 0.26 -33.48
CA THR A 612 -11.34 0.37 -33.39
C THR A 612 -12.00 -0.87 -32.77
N GLN A 613 -11.25 -1.94 -32.56
CA GLN A 613 -11.74 -3.21 -32.01
C GLN A 613 -11.18 -3.50 -30.61
N GLY A 614 -10.89 -2.47 -29.84
CA GLY A 614 -10.27 -2.56 -28.52
C GLY A 614 -8.76 -2.35 -28.56
N GLY A 615 -8.17 -2.07 -27.40
CA GLY A 615 -6.73 -1.92 -27.19
C GLY A 615 -6.43 -1.20 -25.88
N MET A 616 -5.51 -1.76 -25.09
CA MET A 616 -5.17 -1.23 -23.77
C MET A 616 -3.67 -0.94 -23.64
N ILE A 617 -2.81 -1.91 -23.93
CA ILE A 617 -1.36 -1.80 -23.82
C ILE A 617 -0.75 -1.97 -25.21
N ALA A 618 0.09 -1.05 -25.63
CA ALA A 618 0.67 -1.06 -26.96
C ALA A 618 2.20 -0.92 -26.93
N LEU A 619 2.90 -1.63 -27.80
CA LEU A 619 4.33 -1.48 -28.06
C LEU A 619 4.58 -1.42 -29.58
N ALA A 620 5.42 -0.50 -30.02
CA ALA A 620 5.83 -0.45 -31.43
C ALA A 620 6.84 -1.56 -31.74
N SER A 621 6.74 -2.18 -32.91
CA SER A 621 7.78 -3.10 -33.41
C SER A 621 9.13 -2.36 -33.57
N PRO A 622 10.27 -3.06 -33.41
CA PRO A 622 11.58 -2.43 -33.54
C PRO A 622 11.86 -1.74 -34.89
N ASP A 623 11.21 -2.20 -35.96
CA ASP A 623 11.26 -1.59 -37.29
C ASP A 623 10.29 -0.43 -37.50
N GLY A 624 9.41 -0.17 -36.49
CA GLY A 624 8.41 0.91 -36.51
C GLY A 624 7.25 0.70 -37.47
N GLN A 625 7.12 -0.48 -38.09
CA GLN A 625 6.06 -0.73 -39.09
C GLN A 625 4.73 -1.13 -38.44
N TRP A 626 4.79 -1.77 -37.27
CA TRP A 626 3.66 -2.31 -36.57
C TRP A 626 3.54 -1.76 -35.14
N VAL A 627 2.31 -1.67 -34.66
CA VAL A 627 2.00 -1.51 -33.23
C VAL A 627 1.32 -2.77 -32.77
N TYR A 628 1.97 -3.50 -31.87
CA TYR A 628 1.41 -4.66 -31.18
C TYR A 628 0.63 -4.17 -29.98
N TYR A 629 -0.46 -4.86 -29.63
CA TYR A 629 -1.27 -4.45 -28.48
C TYR A 629 -2.07 -5.61 -27.91
N SER A 630 -2.38 -5.50 -26.62
CA SER A 630 -3.32 -6.35 -25.90
C SER A 630 -4.65 -5.61 -25.69
N LYS A 631 -5.73 -6.35 -25.51
CA LYS A 631 -7.08 -5.82 -25.25
C LYS A 631 -7.48 -6.01 -23.81
N SER A 632 -8.35 -5.15 -23.27
CA SER A 632 -9.05 -5.39 -22.03
C SER A 632 -10.11 -6.46 -22.26
N GLN A 633 -10.27 -7.39 -21.32
CA GLN A 633 -11.28 -8.45 -21.32
C GLN A 633 -11.19 -9.43 -22.51
N ALA A 634 -10.01 -9.55 -23.12
CA ALA A 634 -9.76 -10.51 -24.19
C ALA A 634 -8.33 -11.04 -24.13
N SER A 635 -8.19 -12.36 -24.24
CA SER A 635 -6.88 -13.04 -24.28
C SER A 635 -6.23 -12.90 -25.66
N GLY A 636 -4.92 -12.64 -25.68
CA GLY A 636 -4.10 -12.63 -26.88
C GLY A 636 -3.38 -11.31 -27.17
N LEU A 637 -2.62 -11.34 -28.26
CA LEU A 637 -1.95 -10.17 -28.82
C LEU A 637 -2.43 -9.90 -30.23
N TRP A 638 -2.60 -8.63 -30.56
CA TRP A 638 -2.97 -8.13 -31.88
C TRP A 638 -1.88 -7.19 -32.39
N ARG A 639 -1.92 -6.92 -33.67
CA ARG A 639 -1.11 -5.87 -34.30
C ARG A 639 -1.92 -5.06 -35.29
N VAL A 640 -1.51 -3.83 -35.48
CA VAL A 640 -2.05 -2.91 -36.50
C VAL A 640 -0.87 -2.18 -37.16
N PRO A 641 -0.90 -1.86 -38.48
CA PRO A 641 0.14 -1.02 -39.06
C PRO A 641 0.28 0.31 -38.32
N ALA A 642 1.50 0.79 -38.07
CA ALA A 642 1.75 2.04 -37.35
C ALA A 642 1.10 3.26 -38.05
N ALA A 643 0.86 3.17 -39.37
CA ALA A 643 0.12 4.15 -40.14
C ALA A 643 -1.42 4.06 -39.98
N GLY A 644 -1.93 3.00 -39.34
CA GLY A 644 -3.34 2.62 -39.27
C GLY A 644 -3.71 1.60 -40.35
N GLY A 645 -4.80 0.87 -40.14
CA GLY A 645 -5.26 -0.15 -41.09
C GLY A 645 -5.92 -1.34 -40.43
N ALA A 646 -5.88 -2.51 -41.06
CA ALA A 646 -6.51 -3.72 -40.57
C ALA A 646 -5.80 -4.27 -39.32
N GLU A 647 -6.57 -4.59 -38.29
CA GLU A 647 -6.13 -5.21 -37.05
C GLU A 647 -6.04 -6.73 -37.23
N GLN A 648 -4.98 -7.37 -36.72
CA GLN A 648 -4.69 -8.79 -36.89
C GLN A 648 -4.30 -9.41 -35.55
N GLN A 649 -4.93 -10.53 -35.16
CA GLN A 649 -4.48 -11.31 -34.03
C GLN A 649 -3.19 -12.07 -34.36
N VAL A 650 -2.21 -12.05 -33.48
CA VAL A 650 -0.88 -12.66 -33.64
C VAL A 650 -0.72 -13.87 -32.72
N LEU A 651 -1.17 -13.75 -31.48
CA LEU A 651 -1.09 -14.78 -30.46
C LEU A 651 -2.41 -14.90 -29.72
N THR A 652 -2.70 -16.07 -29.15
CA THR A 652 -3.85 -16.31 -28.26
C THR A 652 -3.54 -16.10 -26.78
N SER A 653 -2.26 -15.91 -26.44
CA SER A 653 -1.73 -15.57 -25.13
C SER A 653 -1.12 -14.16 -25.15
N PRO A 654 -0.99 -13.46 -24.01
CA PRO A 654 -1.40 -13.86 -22.67
C PRO A 654 -2.93 -13.89 -22.50
N ARG A 655 -3.42 -14.58 -21.47
CA ARG A 655 -4.83 -14.55 -21.11
C ARG A 655 -5.23 -13.21 -20.49
N ASP A 656 -6.53 -12.97 -20.39
CA ASP A 656 -7.09 -11.81 -19.69
C ASP A 656 -6.60 -11.76 -18.23
N GLY A 657 -6.31 -10.53 -17.74
CA GLY A 657 -5.64 -10.28 -16.46
C GLY A 657 -4.12 -10.09 -16.57
N PHE A 658 -3.48 -10.64 -17.60
CA PHE A 658 -2.03 -10.57 -17.82
C PHE A 658 -1.63 -9.76 -19.05
N GLN A 659 -2.39 -8.73 -19.39
CA GLN A 659 -2.22 -7.95 -20.62
C GLN A 659 -0.83 -7.29 -20.78
N GLY A 660 -0.09 -7.07 -19.69
CA GLY A 660 1.25 -6.47 -19.70
C GLY A 660 2.41 -7.49 -19.84
N TYR A 661 2.13 -8.80 -19.70
CA TYR A 661 3.17 -9.82 -19.67
C TYR A 661 3.63 -10.26 -21.06
N TRP A 662 4.14 -9.32 -21.83
CA TRP A 662 4.79 -9.57 -23.12
C TRP A 662 5.80 -8.46 -23.44
N ALA A 663 6.83 -8.80 -24.20
CA ALA A 663 7.85 -7.86 -24.65
C ALA A 663 8.26 -8.17 -26.09
N LEU A 664 8.57 -7.11 -26.84
CA LEU A 664 9.07 -7.20 -28.20
C LEU A 664 10.60 -7.13 -28.20
N THR A 665 11.24 -8.01 -28.95
CA THR A 665 12.66 -7.97 -29.26
C THR A 665 12.84 -7.88 -30.78
N LYS A 666 14.08 -7.82 -31.26
CA LYS A 666 14.37 -7.85 -32.70
C LYS A 666 14.01 -9.20 -33.34
N GLU A 667 14.06 -10.26 -32.54
CA GLU A 667 13.90 -11.64 -33.01
C GLU A 667 12.47 -12.16 -32.90
N GLY A 668 11.65 -11.60 -31.95
CA GLY A 668 10.32 -12.12 -31.68
C GLY A 668 9.70 -11.53 -30.43
N ILE A 669 8.70 -12.24 -29.91
CA ILE A 669 7.84 -11.84 -28.81
C ILE A 669 8.05 -12.82 -27.64
N TYR A 670 8.43 -12.32 -26.47
CA TYR A 670 8.33 -13.03 -25.21
C TYR A 670 6.96 -12.75 -24.61
N TYR A 671 6.30 -13.78 -24.06
CA TYR A 671 4.96 -13.61 -23.47
C TYR A 671 4.68 -14.68 -22.41
N LEU A 672 3.78 -14.36 -21.49
CA LEU A 672 3.25 -15.31 -20.51
C LEU A 672 2.23 -16.24 -21.20
N ASP A 673 2.45 -17.55 -21.12
CA ASP A 673 1.43 -18.55 -21.41
C ASP A 673 0.95 -19.22 -20.12
N SER A 674 -0.31 -19.02 -19.79
CA SER A 674 -1.02 -19.60 -18.63
C SER A 674 -2.20 -20.49 -19.03
N ASN A 675 -2.24 -20.94 -20.30
CA ASN A 675 -3.28 -21.86 -20.79
C ASN A 675 -2.97 -23.33 -20.46
N GLY A 676 -1.74 -23.64 -20.03
CA GLY A 676 -1.30 -24.97 -19.65
C GLY A 676 -1.54 -25.32 -18.18
N THR A 677 -1.01 -26.47 -17.75
CA THR A 677 -1.07 -26.93 -16.34
C THR A 677 -0.14 -26.14 -15.42
N GLN A 678 0.88 -25.49 -15.98
CA GLN A 678 1.81 -24.60 -15.28
C GLN A 678 2.03 -23.37 -16.15
N PRO A 679 2.06 -22.18 -15.57
CA PRO A 679 2.35 -20.94 -16.29
C PRO A 679 3.81 -20.95 -16.78
N SER A 680 4.06 -20.37 -17.93
CA SER A 680 5.42 -20.27 -18.50
C SER A 680 5.63 -18.96 -19.25
N ILE A 681 6.89 -18.54 -19.35
CA ILE A 681 7.30 -17.53 -20.31
C ILE A 681 7.71 -18.25 -21.58
N ASP A 682 7.04 -17.93 -22.67
CA ASP A 682 7.25 -18.54 -23.99
C ASP A 682 7.78 -17.48 -24.98
N PHE A 683 8.42 -17.95 -26.05
CA PHE A 683 8.96 -17.10 -27.12
C PHE A 683 8.39 -17.51 -28.48
N ALA A 684 7.86 -16.53 -29.22
CA ALA A 684 7.42 -16.66 -30.61
C ALA A 684 8.30 -15.84 -31.53
N SER A 685 9.01 -16.48 -32.46
CA SER A 685 9.89 -15.81 -33.42
C SER A 685 9.09 -15.16 -34.57
N TYR A 686 9.45 -13.95 -35.01
CA TYR A 686 8.86 -13.34 -36.20
C TYR A 686 9.09 -14.15 -37.47
N ALA A 687 10.21 -14.87 -37.57
CA ALA A 687 10.54 -15.73 -38.72
C ALA A 687 9.74 -17.04 -38.77
N GLN A 688 9.28 -17.52 -37.61
CA GLN A 688 8.53 -18.78 -37.46
C GLN A 688 7.42 -18.59 -36.39
N PRO A 689 6.36 -17.81 -36.65
CA PRO A 689 5.37 -17.44 -35.64
C PRO A 689 4.58 -18.64 -35.10
N ASP A 690 4.45 -19.70 -35.90
CA ASP A 690 3.76 -20.94 -35.49
C ASP A 690 4.59 -21.80 -34.55
N ARG A 691 5.89 -21.54 -34.40
CA ARG A 691 6.79 -22.26 -33.51
C ARG A 691 6.98 -21.49 -32.22
N GLN A 692 6.28 -21.90 -31.18
CA GLN A 692 6.43 -21.40 -29.82
C GLN A 692 7.48 -22.23 -29.08
N VAL A 693 8.35 -21.54 -28.34
CA VAL A 693 9.42 -22.17 -27.55
C VAL A 693 9.24 -21.78 -26.10
N ARG A 694 9.06 -22.77 -25.22
CA ARG A 694 9.04 -22.51 -23.78
C ARG A 694 10.41 -22.15 -23.30
N VAL A 695 10.52 -20.98 -22.65
CA VAL A 695 11.78 -20.39 -22.20
C VAL A 695 11.97 -20.61 -20.70
N HIS A 696 10.92 -20.36 -19.90
CA HIS A 696 10.95 -20.47 -18.45
C HIS A 696 9.62 -20.94 -17.92
N VAL A 697 9.63 -21.90 -16.99
CA VAL A 697 8.43 -22.38 -16.28
C VAL A 697 8.34 -21.64 -14.97
N LEU A 698 7.16 -21.11 -14.66
CA LEU A 698 6.89 -20.42 -13.42
C LEU A 698 6.30 -21.41 -12.39
N ASP A 699 6.65 -21.26 -11.13
CA ASP A 699 6.08 -22.08 -10.05
C ASP A 699 4.60 -21.74 -9.78
N HIS A 700 4.22 -20.48 -10.04
CA HIS A 700 2.86 -19.94 -9.92
C HIS A 700 2.66 -18.80 -10.93
N GLU A 701 1.42 -18.35 -11.08
CA GLU A 701 1.12 -17.17 -11.90
C GLU A 701 1.70 -15.90 -11.25
N PRO A 702 2.33 -15.02 -12.06
CA PRO A 702 2.85 -13.76 -11.56
C PRO A 702 1.72 -12.78 -11.21
N THR A 703 2.07 -11.62 -10.70
CA THR A 703 1.09 -10.59 -10.30
C THR A 703 0.29 -10.07 -11.50
N LEU A 704 -1.01 -9.81 -11.32
CA LEU A 704 -1.86 -9.24 -12.37
C LEU A 704 -1.38 -7.83 -12.80
N LEU A 705 -1.64 -7.46 -14.06
CA LEU A 705 -1.41 -6.13 -14.64
C LEU A 705 0.04 -5.62 -14.61
N SER A 706 0.98 -6.41 -14.17
CA SER A 706 2.40 -6.10 -14.24
C SER A 706 2.93 -6.45 -15.65
N GLY A 707 4.20 -6.18 -15.90
CA GLY A 707 4.80 -6.39 -17.22
C GLY A 707 6.09 -7.20 -17.14
N LEU A 708 6.58 -7.60 -18.28
CA LEU A 708 7.91 -8.17 -18.42
C LEU A 708 8.77 -7.33 -19.37
N SER A 709 10.07 -7.37 -19.18
CA SER A 709 11.03 -6.65 -20.01
C SER A 709 12.26 -7.53 -20.31
N VAL A 710 12.81 -7.38 -21.50
CA VAL A 710 14.02 -8.09 -21.92
C VAL A 710 15.17 -7.08 -22.07
N SER A 711 16.36 -7.43 -21.57
CA SER A 711 17.54 -6.58 -21.72
C SER A 711 17.92 -6.39 -23.19
N PRO A 712 18.48 -5.23 -23.59
CA PRO A 712 18.79 -4.93 -24.99
C PRO A 712 19.77 -5.92 -25.64
N ASP A 713 20.62 -6.60 -24.85
CA ASP A 713 21.54 -7.64 -25.32
C ASP A 713 20.87 -9.02 -25.43
N GLY A 714 19.58 -9.14 -25.14
CA GLY A 714 18.78 -10.36 -25.21
C GLY A 714 19.20 -11.44 -24.21
N ARG A 715 19.93 -11.08 -23.14
CA ARG A 715 20.40 -12.04 -22.15
C ARG A 715 19.42 -12.19 -20.98
N TRP A 716 18.86 -11.09 -20.49
CA TRP A 716 18.07 -11.07 -19.27
C TRP A 716 16.62 -10.77 -19.55
N LEU A 717 15.75 -11.49 -18.89
CA LEU A 717 14.33 -11.19 -18.79
C LEU A 717 14.02 -10.84 -17.33
N ILE A 718 13.24 -9.79 -17.12
CA ILE A 718 12.76 -9.37 -15.78
C ILE A 718 11.24 -9.26 -15.77
N TYR A 719 10.66 -9.64 -14.63
CA TYR A 719 9.22 -9.49 -14.37
C TYR A 719 8.98 -9.33 -12.86
N ALA A 720 7.79 -8.89 -12.47
CA ALA A 720 7.41 -8.84 -11.07
C ALA A 720 6.82 -10.17 -10.64
N ASP A 721 7.30 -10.68 -9.51
CA ASP A 721 6.86 -11.92 -8.90
C ASP A 721 6.38 -11.69 -7.47
N MET A 722 5.43 -12.48 -7.01
CA MET A 722 4.91 -12.40 -5.66
C MET A 722 5.82 -13.22 -4.73
N ALA A 723 6.75 -12.55 -4.07
CA ALA A 723 7.71 -13.21 -3.17
C ALA A 723 7.05 -13.72 -1.88
N GLU A 724 6.10 -12.96 -1.35
CA GLU A 724 5.29 -13.35 -0.19
C GLU A 724 3.86 -12.82 -0.38
N ALA A 725 2.90 -13.72 -0.43
CA ALA A 725 1.48 -13.38 -0.35
C ALA A 725 0.99 -13.77 1.03
N GLY A 726 0.81 -12.79 1.91
CA GLY A 726 0.25 -13.01 3.22
C GLY A 726 -0.63 -11.84 3.63
N SER A 727 -1.69 -12.14 4.35
CA SER A 727 -2.45 -11.16 5.10
C SER A 727 -3.01 -11.79 6.33
N ASN A 728 -3.05 -11.03 7.42
CA ASN A 728 -3.60 -11.46 8.69
C ASN A 728 -4.77 -10.57 9.07
N ILE A 729 -5.66 -11.09 9.89
CA ILE A 729 -6.71 -10.26 10.49
C ILE A 729 -6.20 -9.71 11.82
N THR A 730 -6.32 -8.41 11.95
CA THR A 730 -5.94 -7.64 13.15
C THR A 730 -7.18 -7.03 13.78
N LEU A 731 -7.23 -7.01 15.11
CA LEU A 731 -8.30 -6.36 15.88
C LEU A 731 -7.80 -5.08 16.51
N VAL A 732 -8.67 -4.08 16.53
CA VAL A 732 -8.55 -2.87 17.35
C VAL A 732 -9.59 -2.98 18.44
N GLU A 733 -9.11 -3.11 19.67
CA GLU A 733 -9.95 -3.12 20.87
C GLU A 733 -10.20 -1.69 21.36
N ASN A 734 -11.29 -1.48 22.09
CA ASN A 734 -11.76 -0.17 22.59
C ASN A 734 -12.06 0.84 21.46
N PHE A 735 -12.39 0.34 20.26
CA PHE A 735 -12.85 1.16 19.16
C PHE A 735 -14.22 1.77 19.46
N ARG A 736 -14.42 3.12 19.23
CA ARG A 736 -15.69 3.82 19.45
C ARG A 736 -15.98 4.82 18.33
#